data_6d62179a305924275dcc23d1118f6c64
#
_entry.id   6d62179a305924275dcc23d1118f6c64
#
_cell.length_a   1.000
_cell.length_b   1.000
_cell.length_c   1.000
_cell.angle_alpha   90.00
_cell.angle_beta   90.00
_cell.angle_gamma   90.00
#
_symmetry.space_group_name_H-M   'P 1'
#
loop_
_entity.id
_entity.type
_entity.pdbx_description
1 polymer ?
#
loop_
_entity_poly.entity_id
_entity_poly.type
_entity_poly.pdbx_seq_one_letter_code
_entity_poly.pdbx_strand_id
1 'polypeptide(L)'
;MKIDHFRIQVYEGIIRIEYSKDNQFYDNNSFFVPNRYSFGSLLDCEIEELADCYQVPLEGRSYFLCIEKGVESLDAISVKDAFHHVVYRYQKLENSGELPLPEETPIIFPLIDSPRITMPKSGYSLKTAEMNRKPIVEENVNDLYLIFCKNNPRLLRKLFVKVAGRTEMPSLSSLGVFSSRYYAYTQEEAKQMILEYEKRDIPLDNIVIDTDWRKSSKRGIGYDINEELFPDMEEFFTFAHDHGVKVLFNDHPEPQTEDGDIFSKEEMKYRIENLSHLLNMGLDFWWYDRNWICKLNSFCSFVKPETAGQYLFSDITKQVNQTKKINGYPKRVELLSNVNDNRNGHYVKIQDSATHRYSIQWTGDTYCKLSDLDQEIINHNKASLNAIPYENSDLGGHIGNPNKHDYLLWMGFGVFDGLFRPHCTKTVERFREPWNYDEETVSLFREFTLTRYRLLPTLYKEAYLSYQEGTGLTMPISFDHQVSKIYSLRESYLADTILFTPYTDTKETPLLPSMYQGKVHATYFDNRDLQAKPILETEEKGLGFKIDGTKLHGVIPPYNFSAVYEFDIMPKSDIILHLLSDDGMRVFVDNTLVKEDWTCHAATDYEICELKGKQKYHIRIEYFQGEGAAILHPFFFYKRNIGKREVYFPDGKYVDPYSGKEFNGNKVYHVRLDEKKIPMYIKDSRIIFLAKNTRHALDSDFKHLLLDVYPGKETFSTMLYEDDGVSEGYLVNQCRITHCSYSFEEGKARIYLDKSQGTFRGKRCCKKRKITLRINHLFGFDNVKEVLINGERVKVKHHRRNQSLPALSFSESNCACKTSSLSLIQDVTQEYDIVILFD
;
A
#
# COMPACT_ATOMS: atom_id res chain seq x y z
N MET A 1 18.03 -33.87 12.21
CA MET A 1 17.65 -35.19 12.75
C MET A 1 16.80 -35.94 11.74
N LYS A 2 16.82 -37.26 11.74
CA LYS A 2 15.96 -38.10 10.90
C LYS A 2 15.18 -39.08 11.78
N ILE A 3 13.90 -39.23 11.54
CA ILE A 3 12.99 -40.16 12.23
C ILE A 3 12.05 -40.72 11.17
N ASP A 4 12.14 -42.03 10.90
CA ASP A 4 11.38 -42.73 9.85
C ASP A 4 11.39 -41.93 8.50
N HIS A 5 10.27 -41.43 8.01
CA HIS A 5 10.13 -40.66 6.78
C HIS A 5 10.25 -39.14 6.99
N PHE A 6 10.66 -38.72 8.19
CA PHE A 6 10.77 -37.30 8.54
C PHE A 6 12.22 -36.84 8.69
N ARG A 7 12.52 -35.67 8.20
CA ARG A 7 13.73 -34.91 8.56
C ARG A 7 13.31 -33.65 9.32
N ILE A 8 13.89 -33.43 10.50
CA ILE A 8 13.62 -32.31 11.38
C ILE A 8 14.87 -31.46 11.49
N GLN A 9 14.70 -30.15 11.27
CA GLN A 9 15.73 -29.14 11.43
C GLN A 9 15.19 -28.04 12.34
N VAL A 10 15.83 -27.82 13.48
CA VAL A 10 15.43 -26.82 14.48
C VAL A 10 16.38 -25.64 14.37
N TYR A 11 15.80 -24.44 14.24
CA TYR A 11 16.48 -23.16 14.25
C TYR A 11 15.87 -22.27 15.34
N GLU A 12 16.48 -21.14 15.62
CA GLU A 12 15.89 -20.17 16.55
C GLU A 12 14.54 -19.62 16.02
N GLY A 13 13.46 -20.00 16.71
CA GLY A 13 12.07 -19.60 16.37
C GLY A 13 11.47 -20.30 15.14
N ILE A 14 12.20 -21.20 14.45
CA ILE A 14 11.71 -21.89 13.24
C ILE A 14 12.04 -23.37 13.32
N ILE A 15 11.04 -24.22 13.07
CA ILE A 15 11.27 -25.67 12.90
C ILE A 15 10.83 -26.04 11.50
N ARG A 16 11.73 -26.63 10.74
CA ARG A 16 11.43 -27.27 9.47
C ARG A 16 11.23 -28.76 9.67
N ILE A 17 10.10 -29.26 9.20
CA ILE A 17 9.74 -30.68 9.20
C ILE A 17 9.49 -31.06 7.75
N GLU A 18 10.38 -31.87 7.20
CA GLU A 18 10.28 -32.38 5.85
C GLU A 18 9.81 -33.84 5.92
N TYR A 19 8.69 -34.13 5.26
CA TYR A 19 8.19 -35.47 5.07
C TYR A 19 8.51 -35.92 3.65
N SER A 20 9.11 -37.09 3.50
CA SER A 20 9.43 -37.71 2.21
C SER A 20 9.18 -39.21 2.26
N LYS A 21 8.23 -39.67 1.47
CA LYS A 21 7.89 -41.08 1.35
C LYS A 21 9.07 -41.96 0.92
N ASP A 22 9.94 -41.39 0.08
CA ASP A 22 11.11 -42.07 -0.48
C ASP A 22 12.39 -41.80 0.31
N ASN A 23 12.31 -41.13 1.46
CA ASN A 23 13.45 -40.71 2.28
C ASN A 23 14.47 -39.82 1.53
N GLN A 24 14.03 -39.13 0.47
CA GLN A 24 14.85 -38.15 -0.23
C GLN A 24 14.54 -36.76 0.34
N PHE A 25 15.59 -36.12 0.84
CA PHE A 25 15.51 -34.82 1.50
C PHE A 25 16.39 -33.81 0.79
N TYR A 26 15.90 -32.56 0.71
CA TYR A 26 16.52 -31.53 -0.10
C TYR A 26 16.88 -30.29 0.74
N ASP A 27 18.04 -29.70 0.49
CA ASP A 27 18.51 -28.49 1.18
C ASP A 27 18.47 -27.24 0.30
N ASN A 28 18.24 -27.39 -1.02
CA ASN A 28 18.13 -26.26 -1.92
C ASN A 28 16.88 -25.41 -1.64
N ASN A 29 16.94 -24.15 -2.03
CA ASN A 29 15.81 -23.22 -1.98
C ASN A 29 14.65 -23.70 -2.85
N SER A 30 13.43 -23.27 -2.50
CA SER A 30 12.23 -23.47 -3.30
C SER A 30 11.60 -22.13 -3.70
N PHE A 31 10.56 -22.19 -4.54
CA PHE A 31 9.82 -21.00 -4.92
C PHE A 31 9.22 -20.28 -3.70
N PHE A 32 8.61 -21.01 -2.76
CA PHE A 32 7.99 -20.43 -1.58
C PHE A 32 8.98 -20.14 -0.45
N VAL A 33 10.13 -20.81 -0.41
CA VAL A 33 11.19 -20.61 0.59
C VAL A 33 12.51 -20.30 -0.12
N PRO A 34 12.71 -19.04 -0.54
CA PRO A 34 13.78 -18.67 -1.47
C PRO A 34 15.17 -18.60 -0.85
N ASN A 35 15.28 -18.59 0.48
CA ASN A 35 16.57 -18.48 1.16
C ASN A 35 16.60 -19.25 2.49
N ARG A 36 16.79 -20.56 2.44
CA ARG A 36 16.92 -21.40 3.64
C ARG A 36 18.17 -21.12 4.47
N TYR A 37 19.22 -20.57 3.89
CA TYR A 37 20.43 -20.18 4.63
C TYR A 37 20.22 -18.99 5.57
N SER A 38 19.14 -18.24 5.41
CA SER A 38 18.79 -17.12 6.29
C SER A 38 18.28 -17.54 7.67
N PHE A 39 17.96 -18.83 7.89
CA PHE A 39 17.40 -19.32 9.16
C PHE A 39 18.40 -19.30 10.32
N GLY A 40 19.69 -19.22 10.03
CA GLY A 40 20.76 -19.25 11.03
C GLY A 40 21.31 -20.64 11.25
N SER A 41 21.95 -20.86 12.41
CA SER A 41 22.56 -22.13 12.76
C SER A 41 21.52 -23.15 13.22
N LEU A 42 21.75 -24.42 12.86
CA LEU A 42 20.97 -25.52 13.41
C LEU A 42 21.25 -25.66 14.92
N LEU A 43 20.19 -25.88 15.66
CA LEU A 43 20.26 -26.18 17.09
C LEU A 43 20.38 -27.68 17.29
N ASP A 44 21.26 -28.10 18.19
CA ASP A 44 21.36 -29.51 18.63
C ASP A 44 20.15 -29.83 19.53
N CYS A 45 19.40 -30.84 19.14
CA CYS A 45 18.27 -31.36 19.90
C CYS A 45 18.36 -32.89 20.00
N GLU A 46 18.07 -33.42 21.16
CA GLU A 46 17.96 -34.87 21.37
C GLU A 46 16.56 -35.34 21.00
N ILE A 47 16.46 -36.57 20.50
CA ILE A 47 15.18 -37.23 20.24
C ILE A 47 14.91 -38.17 21.41
N GLU A 48 13.79 -38.02 22.05
CA GLU A 48 13.27 -38.92 23.08
C GLU A 48 12.23 -39.87 22.44
N GLU A 49 12.49 -41.15 22.55
CA GLU A 49 11.57 -42.16 22.05
C GLU A 49 10.59 -42.58 23.16
N LEU A 50 9.29 -42.31 22.94
CA LEU A 50 8.18 -42.72 23.81
C LEU A 50 7.43 -43.91 23.20
N ALA A 51 6.48 -44.44 23.90
CA ALA A 51 5.72 -45.61 23.45
C ALA A 51 4.96 -45.36 22.14
N ASP A 52 4.33 -44.18 22.03
CA ASP A 52 3.39 -43.78 20.95
C ASP A 52 3.96 -42.72 20.00
N CYS A 53 5.03 -42.04 20.36
CA CYS A 53 5.62 -40.96 19.56
C CYS A 53 7.12 -40.81 19.77
N TYR A 54 7.74 -40.10 18.85
CA TYR A 54 9.07 -39.49 19.05
C TYR A 54 8.84 -38.06 19.52
N GLN A 55 9.65 -37.60 20.48
CA GLN A 55 9.54 -36.28 21.07
C GLN A 55 10.87 -35.51 20.93
N VAL A 56 10.79 -34.27 20.46
CA VAL A 56 11.94 -33.36 20.35
C VAL A 56 11.69 -32.17 21.27
N PRO A 57 12.50 -31.98 22.34
CA PRO A 57 12.35 -30.84 23.22
C PRO A 57 12.76 -29.53 22.52
N LEU A 58 12.00 -28.48 22.76
CA LEU A 58 12.12 -27.18 22.14
C LEU A 58 12.13 -26.08 23.22
N GLU A 59 12.76 -24.94 22.90
CA GLU A 59 12.72 -23.74 23.74
C GLU A 59 13.05 -24.02 25.22
N GLY A 60 14.16 -24.72 25.47
CA GLY A 60 14.55 -25.08 26.83
C GLY A 60 13.57 -26.02 27.54
N ARG A 61 12.89 -26.92 26.77
CA ARG A 61 11.86 -27.87 27.22
C ARG A 61 10.51 -27.22 27.61
N SER A 62 10.28 -25.98 27.20
CA SER A 62 8.95 -25.36 27.37
C SER A 62 7.93 -25.93 26.39
N TYR A 63 8.38 -26.50 25.27
CA TYR A 63 7.55 -27.14 24.25
C TYR A 63 8.22 -28.44 23.77
N PHE A 64 7.40 -29.30 23.16
CA PHE A 64 7.82 -30.58 22.63
C PHE A 64 7.15 -30.83 21.28
N LEU A 65 7.95 -30.97 20.23
CA LEU A 65 7.49 -31.50 18.95
C LEU A 65 7.29 -33.00 19.10
N CYS A 66 6.07 -33.48 18.80
CA CYS A 66 5.72 -34.88 18.86
C CYS A 66 5.41 -35.39 17.44
N ILE A 67 5.99 -36.54 17.10
CA ILE A 67 5.77 -37.27 15.86
C ILE A 67 5.16 -38.61 16.20
N GLU A 68 3.88 -38.83 15.88
CA GLU A 68 3.16 -40.04 16.16
C GLU A 68 3.71 -41.25 15.35
N LYS A 69 3.97 -42.35 16.02
CA LYS A 69 4.52 -43.56 15.39
C LYS A 69 3.47 -44.22 14.50
N GLY A 70 3.91 -44.71 13.34
CA GLY A 70 3.05 -45.41 12.39
C GLY A 70 2.14 -44.50 11.53
N VAL A 71 2.26 -43.18 11.64
CA VAL A 71 1.54 -42.23 10.78
C VAL A 71 2.52 -41.67 9.72
N GLU A 72 2.31 -42.12 8.47
CA GLU A 72 3.19 -41.79 7.32
C GLU A 72 2.69 -40.53 6.57
N SER A 73 2.49 -39.44 7.29
CA SER A 73 2.12 -38.12 6.72
C SER A 73 2.40 -37.02 7.73
N LEU A 74 2.25 -35.74 7.32
CA LEU A 74 2.34 -34.61 8.24
C LEU A 74 1.26 -34.65 9.36
N ASP A 75 0.23 -35.48 9.24
CA ASP A 75 -0.79 -35.67 10.29
C ASP A 75 -0.19 -36.25 11.60
N ALA A 76 0.99 -36.86 11.52
CA ALA A 76 1.78 -37.28 12.67
C ALA A 76 2.21 -36.13 13.60
N ILE A 77 2.20 -34.88 13.10
CA ILE A 77 2.84 -33.73 13.72
C ILE A 77 1.91 -33.04 14.72
N SER A 78 2.40 -32.91 15.96
CA SER A 78 1.80 -32.04 16.97
C SER A 78 2.87 -31.38 17.83
N VAL A 79 2.54 -30.27 18.48
CA VAL A 79 3.39 -29.63 19.48
C VAL A 79 2.62 -29.54 20.80
N LYS A 80 3.25 -29.91 21.89
CA LYS A 80 2.73 -29.87 23.25
C LYS A 80 3.54 -28.89 24.11
N ASP A 81 2.91 -28.27 25.09
CA ASP A 81 3.60 -27.50 26.12
C ASP A 81 4.21 -28.42 27.20
N ALA A 82 4.91 -27.82 28.19
CA ALA A 82 5.53 -28.53 29.29
C ALA A 82 4.53 -29.27 30.20
N PHE A 83 3.25 -28.96 30.09
CA PHE A 83 2.14 -29.62 30.79
C PHE A 83 1.45 -30.67 29.94
N HIS A 84 1.98 -31.00 28.78
CA HIS A 84 1.47 -31.93 27.78
C HIS A 84 0.15 -31.49 27.11
N HIS A 85 -0.29 -30.23 27.22
CA HIS A 85 -1.40 -29.70 26.44
C HIS A 85 -0.97 -29.50 24.99
N VAL A 86 -1.83 -29.90 24.05
CA VAL A 86 -1.59 -29.71 22.62
C VAL A 86 -1.76 -28.22 22.28
N VAL A 87 -0.67 -27.54 21.93
CA VAL A 87 -0.66 -26.13 21.48
C VAL A 87 -0.72 -25.99 19.96
N TYR A 88 -0.38 -27.04 19.25
CA TYR A 88 -0.50 -27.13 17.80
C TYR A 88 -0.70 -28.59 17.38
N ARG A 89 -1.56 -28.81 16.37
CA ARG A 89 -1.70 -30.06 15.64
C ARG A 89 -1.79 -29.75 14.16
N TYR A 90 -1.06 -30.48 13.33
CA TYR A 90 -1.13 -30.30 11.88
C TYR A 90 -2.57 -30.44 11.39
N GLN A 91 -2.95 -29.57 10.50
CA GLN A 91 -4.15 -29.64 9.69
C GLN A 91 -3.74 -29.35 8.25
N LYS A 92 -4.42 -29.94 7.27
CA LYS A 92 -4.10 -29.72 5.87
C LYS A 92 -4.10 -28.20 5.56
N LEU A 93 -2.98 -27.70 5.08
CA LEU A 93 -2.73 -26.30 4.81
C LEU A 93 -2.69 -26.04 3.30
N GLU A 94 -3.08 -24.85 2.92
CA GLU A 94 -2.80 -24.27 1.61
C GLU A 94 -1.58 -23.33 1.72
N ASN A 95 -0.86 -23.13 0.59
CA ASN A 95 0.23 -22.16 0.51
C ASN A 95 -0.29 -20.71 0.53
N SER A 96 -0.97 -20.32 1.60
CA SER A 96 -1.43 -18.96 1.82
C SER A 96 -0.34 -18.12 2.47
N GLY A 97 -0.20 -16.88 2.03
CA GLY A 97 0.63 -15.86 2.66
C GLY A 97 -0.15 -14.97 3.63
N GLU A 98 -1.41 -15.25 3.89
CA GLU A 98 -2.24 -14.45 4.77
C GLU A 98 -1.83 -14.64 6.22
N LEU A 99 -1.47 -13.52 6.87
CA LEU A 99 -1.07 -13.49 8.27
C LEU A 99 -2.26 -13.11 9.16
N PRO A 100 -2.36 -13.70 10.37
CA PRO A 100 -3.44 -13.39 11.30
C PRO A 100 -3.40 -11.93 11.76
N LEU A 101 -4.56 -11.41 12.16
CA LEU A 101 -4.63 -10.12 12.84
C LEU A 101 -3.79 -10.15 14.12
N PRO A 102 -3.29 -9.00 14.62
CA PRO A 102 -2.43 -8.97 15.79
C PRO A 102 -3.00 -9.69 17.01
N GLU A 103 -4.29 -9.49 17.28
CA GLU A 103 -5.01 -10.12 18.41
C GLU A 103 -5.26 -11.64 18.22
N GLU A 104 -5.13 -12.13 16.99
CA GLU A 104 -5.33 -13.53 16.62
C GLU A 104 -3.98 -14.28 16.46
N THR A 105 -2.85 -13.58 16.71
CA THR A 105 -1.52 -14.18 16.55
C THR A 105 -1.35 -15.37 17.49
N PRO A 106 -1.08 -16.60 16.95
CA PRO A 106 -0.97 -17.81 17.77
C PRO A 106 0.41 -17.91 18.46
N ILE A 107 0.59 -18.93 19.28
CA ILE A 107 1.93 -19.31 19.78
C ILE A 107 2.80 -19.83 18.64
N ILE A 108 2.21 -20.66 17.76
CA ILE A 108 2.85 -21.29 16.62
C ILE A 108 2.05 -21.01 15.36
N PHE A 109 2.70 -20.42 14.34
CA PHE A 109 2.11 -20.21 13.03
C PHE A 109 2.70 -21.21 12.04
N PRO A 110 1.89 -22.05 11.38
CA PRO A 110 2.37 -22.99 10.37
C PRO A 110 2.44 -22.34 8.98
N LEU A 111 3.46 -22.71 8.22
CA LEU A 111 3.60 -22.39 6.80
C LEU A 111 4.02 -23.65 6.05
N ILE A 112 3.42 -23.89 4.91
CA ILE A 112 3.72 -25.08 4.11
C ILE A 112 4.41 -24.72 2.80
N ASP A 113 5.39 -25.54 2.40
CA ASP A 113 6.03 -25.54 1.08
C ASP A 113 5.76 -26.91 0.43
N SER A 114 4.52 -27.05 -0.10
CA SER A 114 4.03 -28.30 -0.65
C SER A 114 3.06 -28.04 -1.83
N PRO A 115 3.31 -28.67 -2.98
CA PRO A 115 4.52 -29.40 -3.32
C PRO A 115 5.72 -28.47 -3.39
N ARG A 116 6.90 -29.03 -3.27
CA ARG A 116 8.12 -28.27 -3.37
C ARG A 116 8.40 -27.91 -4.83
N ILE A 117 8.66 -26.64 -5.08
CA ILE A 117 8.97 -26.12 -6.41
C ILE A 117 10.39 -25.57 -6.43
N THR A 118 11.26 -26.21 -7.19
CA THR A 118 12.64 -25.75 -7.36
C THR A 118 12.78 -24.94 -8.65
N MET A 119 13.11 -23.65 -8.49
CA MET A 119 13.40 -22.78 -9.62
C MET A 119 14.83 -23.02 -10.11
N PRO A 120 15.06 -23.19 -11.43
CA PRO A 120 16.40 -23.39 -11.97
C PRO A 120 17.22 -22.10 -11.87
N LYS A 121 18.48 -22.19 -11.41
CA LYS A 121 19.39 -21.02 -11.27
C LYS A 121 19.67 -20.26 -12.58
N SER A 122 19.50 -20.91 -13.72
CA SER A 122 19.69 -20.36 -15.07
C SER A 122 18.61 -20.94 -15.94
N GLY A 123 17.36 -20.65 -15.62
CA GLY A 123 16.18 -21.15 -16.32
C GLY A 123 16.10 -20.70 -17.77
N TYR A 124 16.63 -19.52 -18.08
CA TYR A 124 16.69 -18.95 -19.43
C TYR A 124 17.92 -18.04 -19.61
N SER A 125 18.14 -17.60 -20.84
CA SER A 125 19.22 -16.70 -21.22
C SER A 125 18.64 -15.42 -21.83
N LEU A 126 18.94 -14.26 -21.27
CA LEU A 126 18.57 -12.97 -21.87
C LEU A 126 19.22 -12.75 -23.24
N LYS A 127 20.43 -13.30 -23.44
CA LYS A 127 21.21 -13.09 -24.67
C LYS A 127 20.61 -13.85 -25.88
N THR A 128 20.13 -15.07 -25.67
CA THR A 128 19.54 -15.91 -26.72
C THR A 128 18.03 -15.95 -26.68
N ALA A 129 17.40 -15.35 -25.65
CA ALA A 129 15.98 -15.43 -25.35
C ALA A 129 15.44 -16.88 -25.33
N GLU A 130 16.28 -17.80 -24.86
CA GLU A 130 15.95 -19.23 -24.84
C GLU A 130 15.78 -19.72 -23.40
N MET A 131 14.74 -20.52 -23.21
CA MET A 131 14.52 -21.21 -21.95
C MET A 131 15.41 -22.46 -21.91
N ASN A 132 16.23 -22.55 -20.86
CA ASN A 132 17.17 -23.65 -20.67
C ASN A 132 16.56 -24.80 -19.85
N ARG A 133 15.76 -24.47 -18.84
CA ARG A 133 15.16 -25.46 -17.92
C ARG A 133 13.84 -24.94 -17.35
N LYS A 134 12.85 -25.83 -17.24
CA LYS A 134 11.60 -25.57 -16.51
C LYS A 134 11.77 -25.71 -15.00
N PRO A 135 10.92 -25.10 -14.18
CA PRO A 135 10.81 -25.41 -12.77
C PRO A 135 10.53 -26.89 -12.52
N ILE A 136 11.07 -27.41 -11.43
CA ILE A 136 10.86 -28.81 -11.03
C ILE A 136 9.85 -28.82 -9.88
N VAL A 137 8.75 -29.55 -10.07
CA VAL A 137 7.71 -29.75 -9.06
C VAL A 137 7.85 -31.14 -8.45
N GLU A 138 8.09 -31.18 -7.15
CA GLU A 138 8.33 -32.42 -6.39
C GLU A 138 7.11 -32.70 -5.52
N GLU A 139 6.13 -33.41 -6.07
CA GLU A 139 4.81 -33.63 -5.44
C GLU A 139 4.87 -34.55 -4.20
N ASN A 140 5.90 -35.41 -4.09
CA ASN A 140 6.08 -36.33 -2.99
C ASN A 140 6.84 -35.75 -1.79
N VAL A 141 7.24 -34.49 -1.86
CA VAL A 141 8.00 -33.81 -0.80
C VAL A 141 7.18 -32.69 -0.22
N ASN A 142 6.96 -32.75 1.08
CA ASN A 142 6.18 -31.76 1.82
C ASN A 142 7.05 -31.17 2.93
N ASP A 143 7.29 -29.88 2.88
CA ASP A 143 7.99 -29.11 3.91
C ASP A 143 6.99 -28.31 4.74
N LEU A 144 6.92 -28.60 6.04
CA LEU A 144 6.17 -27.80 7.02
C LEU A 144 7.14 -26.96 7.84
N TYR A 145 6.87 -25.69 7.94
CA TYR A 145 7.58 -24.75 8.80
C TYR A 145 6.69 -24.35 9.96
N LEU A 146 7.13 -24.58 11.17
CA LEU A 146 6.46 -24.09 12.39
C LEU A 146 7.23 -22.87 12.88
N ILE A 147 6.55 -21.73 12.89
CA ILE A 147 7.11 -20.44 13.32
C ILE A 147 6.64 -20.17 14.75
N PHE A 148 7.58 -20.15 15.69
CA PHE A 148 7.30 -19.86 17.11
C PHE A 148 7.20 -18.36 17.36
N CYS A 149 6.03 -17.80 17.18
CA CYS A 149 5.76 -16.37 17.33
C CYS A 149 5.26 -15.96 18.73
N LYS A 150 4.91 -16.90 19.60
CA LYS A 150 4.62 -16.67 21.03
C LYS A 150 3.57 -15.57 21.26
N ASN A 151 2.50 -15.57 20.50
CA ASN A 151 1.45 -14.53 20.47
C ASN A 151 1.99 -13.12 20.18
N ASN A 152 3.18 -13.00 19.58
CA ASN A 152 3.80 -11.71 19.25
C ASN A 152 3.69 -11.43 17.74
N PRO A 153 2.86 -10.47 17.31
CA PRO A 153 2.62 -10.19 15.91
C PRO A 153 3.87 -9.68 15.17
N ARG A 154 4.75 -8.95 15.84
CA ARG A 154 6.02 -8.46 15.26
C ARG A 154 7.00 -9.60 15.04
N LEU A 155 7.13 -10.50 16.02
CA LEU A 155 7.98 -11.68 15.90
C LEU A 155 7.48 -12.61 14.77
N LEU A 156 6.15 -12.79 14.66
CA LEU A 156 5.57 -13.56 13.56
C LEU A 156 6.02 -13.03 12.20
N ARG A 157 5.86 -11.74 11.93
CA ARG A 157 6.18 -11.14 10.64
C ARG A 157 7.67 -11.24 10.33
N LYS A 158 8.51 -10.95 11.32
CA LYS A 158 9.96 -11.08 11.21
C LYS A 158 10.40 -12.50 10.84
N LEU A 159 9.82 -13.51 11.46
CA LEU A 159 10.13 -14.91 11.16
C LEU A 159 9.47 -15.35 9.85
N PHE A 160 8.26 -14.88 9.54
CA PHE A 160 7.59 -15.15 8.27
C PHE A 160 8.44 -14.71 7.08
N VAL A 161 8.89 -13.45 7.03
CA VAL A 161 9.72 -12.97 5.91
C VAL A 161 11.10 -13.62 5.89
N LYS A 162 11.56 -14.16 7.01
CA LYS A 162 12.77 -14.96 7.08
C LYS A 162 12.60 -16.32 6.37
N VAL A 163 11.40 -16.91 6.44
CA VAL A 163 11.03 -18.17 5.77
C VAL A 163 10.58 -17.93 4.33
N ALA A 164 9.55 -17.10 4.16
CA ALA A 164 8.87 -16.89 2.88
C ALA A 164 9.58 -15.89 1.94
N GLY A 165 10.68 -15.30 2.39
CA GLY A 165 11.43 -14.26 1.67
C GLY A 165 11.00 -12.86 2.04
N ARG A 166 11.89 -11.90 1.81
CA ARG A 166 11.71 -10.50 2.13
C ARG A 166 11.15 -9.72 0.94
N THR A 167 10.35 -8.70 1.21
CA THR A 167 10.00 -7.70 0.21
C THR A 167 11.21 -6.80 -0.04
N GLU A 168 11.72 -6.75 -1.26
CA GLU A 168 12.87 -5.91 -1.59
C GLU A 168 12.50 -4.43 -1.54
N MET A 169 13.45 -3.58 -1.08
CA MET A 169 13.25 -2.14 -1.04
C MET A 169 13.22 -1.55 -2.45
N PRO A 170 12.19 -0.77 -2.82
CA PRO A 170 12.21 -0.02 -4.07
C PRO A 170 13.24 1.11 -3.99
N SER A 171 13.52 1.78 -5.11
CA SER A 171 14.34 2.98 -5.08
C SER A 171 13.67 4.10 -4.27
N LEU A 172 14.47 5.02 -3.76
CA LEU A 172 13.95 6.16 -2.99
C LEU A 172 12.99 7.02 -3.82
N SER A 173 13.18 7.11 -5.14
CA SER A 173 12.26 7.80 -6.06
C SER A 173 10.85 7.19 -6.07
N SER A 174 10.69 5.90 -5.81
CA SER A 174 9.37 5.28 -5.74
C SER A 174 8.60 5.63 -4.46
N LEU A 175 9.26 6.18 -3.44
CA LEU A 175 8.57 6.81 -2.29
C LEU A 175 8.14 8.26 -2.57
N GLY A 176 8.51 8.83 -3.72
CA GLY A 176 8.09 10.14 -4.19
C GLY A 176 6.72 10.15 -4.88
N VAL A 177 6.51 11.11 -5.77
CA VAL A 177 5.23 11.33 -6.46
C VAL A 177 5.24 10.68 -7.83
N PHE A 178 4.11 10.10 -8.21
CA PHE A 178 3.81 9.55 -9.53
C PHE A 178 2.78 10.44 -10.23
N SER A 179 2.98 10.67 -11.52
CA SER A 179 1.93 11.12 -12.44
C SER A 179 1.45 9.90 -13.23
N SER A 180 0.17 9.56 -13.10
CA SER A 180 -0.41 8.35 -13.67
C SER A 180 -1.83 8.60 -14.19
N ARG A 181 -2.09 8.17 -15.43
CA ARG A 181 -3.42 8.29 -16.03
C ARG A 181 -3.54 7.32 -17.20
N TYR A 182 -4.64 6.58 -17.28
CA TYR A 182 -5.00 5.88 -18.51
C TYR A 182 -5.44 6.90 -19.57
N TYR A 183 -4.54 7.23 -20.48
CA TYR A 183 -4.73 8.26 -21.50
C TYR A 183 -3.76 8.02 -22.65
N ALA A 184 -4.20 8.23 -23.89
CA ALA A 184 -3.38 8.11 -25.07
C ALA A 184 -2.50 9.37 -25.26
N TYR A 185 -1.46 9.50 -24.40
CA TYR A 185 -0.50 10.59 -24.52
C TYR A 185 0.23 10.56 -25.85
N THR A 186 0.35 11.73 -26.47
CA THR A 186 1.44 11.95 -27.42
C THR A 186 2.74 12.16 -26.64
N GLN A 187 3.88 11.96 -27.30
CA GLN A 187 5.20 12.21 -26.73
C GLN A 187 5.32 13.62 -26.15
N GLU A 188 4.83 14.62 -26.88
CA GLU A 188 4.86 16.03 -26.43
C GLU A 188 3.93 16.29 -25.25
N GLU A 189 2.75 15.68 -25.19
CA GLU A 189 1.87 15.81 -24.01
C GLU A 189 2.48 15.16 -22.77
N ALA A 190 3.17 14.01 -22.91
CA ALA A 190 3.87 13.36 -21.82
C ALA A 190 5.03 14.22 -21.31
N LYS A 191 5.83 14.83 -22.20
CA LYS A 191 6.86 15.80 -21.83
C LYS A 191 6.26 17.03 -21.16
N GLN A 192 5.18 17.57 -21.72
CA GLN A 192 4.50 18.74 -21.17
C GLN A 192 3.95 18.45 -19.77
N MET A 193 3.51 17.23 -19.48
CA MET A 193 3.08 16.83 -18.13
C MET A 193 4.23 17.01 -17.11
N ILE A 194 5.43 16.53 -17.43
CA ILE A 194 6.62 16.72 -16.58
C ILE A 194 6.88 18.21 -16.34
N LEU A 195 6.86 19.01 -17.41
CA LEU A 195 7.10 20.46 -17.32
C LEU A 195 6.01 21.20 -16.52
N GLU A 196 4.75 20.74 -16.56
CA GLU A 196 3.67 21.36 -15.78
C GLU A 196 3.83 21.11 -14.26
N TYR A 197 4.34 19.94 -13.84
CA TYR A 197 4.74 19.71 -12.45
C TYR A 197 5.89 20.63 -12.03
N GLU A 198 6.94 20.74 -12.86
CA GLU A 198 8.07 21.64 -12.59
C GLU A 198 7.64 23.11 -12.48
N LYS A 199 6.85 23.59 -13.43
CA LYS A 199 6.34 24.97 -13.47
C LYS A 199 5.56 25.35 -12.21
N ARG A 200 4.91 24.38 -11.56
CA ARG A 200 4.12 24.59 -10.35
C ARG A 200 4.87 24.28 -9.07
N ASP A 201 6.16 23.98 -9.15
CA ASP A 201 6.98 23.54 -8.01
C ASP A 201 6.35 22.36 -7.24
N ILE A 202 5.71 21.44 -7.96
CA ILE A 202 5.19 20.19 -7.43
C ILE A 202 6.25 19.11 -7.67
N PRO A 203 6.68 18.35 -6.66
CA PRO A 203 7.63 17.26 -6.84
C PRO A 203 7.07 16.17 -7.78
N LEU A 204 7.93 15.59 -8.61
CA LEU A 204 7.61 14.46 -9.47
C LEU A 204 8.83 13.55 -9.62
N ASP A 205 8.68 12.25 -9.35
CA ASP A 205 9.76 11.25 -9.52
C ASP A 205 9.46 10.23 -10.61
N ASN A 206 8.17 10.00 -10.92
CA ASN A 206 7.77 8.93 -11.82
C ASN A 206 6.61 9.38 -12.72
N ILE A 207 6.68 9.02 -14.00
CA ILE A 207 5.55 9.14 -14.94
C ILE A 207 5.15 7.76 -15.44
N VAL A 208 3.85 7.50 -15.46
CA VAL A 208 3.28 6.25 -15.96
C VAL A 208 2.63 6.53 -17.31
N ILE A 209 3.08 5.81 -18.34
CA ILE A 209 2.40 5.76 -19.64
C ILE A 209 1.61 4.45 -19.66
N ASP A 210 0.31 4.58 -19.71
CA ASP A 210 -0.61 3.45 -19.72
C ASP A 210 -0.62 2.78 -21.10
N THR A 211 -1.46 1.81 -21.33
CA THR A 211 -1.44 0.84 -22.44
C THR A 211 -1.25 1.43 -23.84
N ASP A 212 -1.58 2.70 -24.05
CA ASP A 212 -1.53 3.36 -25.40
C ASP A 212 -0.10 3.67 -25.88
N TRP A 213 0.97 3.39 -25.08
CA TRP A 213 2.38 3.48 -25.53
C TRP A 213 2.70 2.53 -26.70
N ARG A 214 1.88 1.49 -26.86
CA ARG A 214 2.01 0.45 -27.90
C ARG A 214 0.85 0.47 -28.88
N LYS A 215 1.08 -0.11 -30.05
CA LYS A 215 0.03 -0.30 -31.04
C LYS A 215 -1.04 -1.25 -30.49
N SER A 216 -2.27 -0.78 -30.42
CA SER A 216 -3.40 -1.57 -29.98
C SER A 216 -3.68 -2.70 -30.96
N SER A 217 -3.72 -3.94 -30.51
CA SER A 217 -4.40 -5.04 -31.21
C SER A 217 -5.77 -5.28 -30.56
N LYS A 218 -6.65 -6.01 -31.23
CA LYS A 218 -7.94 -6.44 -30.64
C LYS A 218 -7.80 -7.25 -29.35
N ARG A 219 -6.59 -7.73 -29.07
CA ARG A 219 -6.23 -8.53 -27.91
C ARG A 219 -5.26 -7.81 -26.96
N GLY A 220 -4.79 -6.59 -27.29
CA GLY A 220 -3.74 -5.92 -26.51
C GLY A 220 -2.37 -6.56 -26.67
N ILE A 221 -2.18 -7.52 -27.57
CA ILE A 221 -0.92 -8.20 -27.80
C ILE A 221 0.07 -7.27 -28.53
N GLY A 222 1.30 -7.31 -28.12
CA GLY A 222 2.44 -6.70 -28.79
C GLY A 222 3.19 -5.70 -27.91
N TYR A 223 4.44 -5.51 -28.29
CA TYR A 223 5.33 -4.53 -27.67
C TYR A 223 5.83 -3.52 -28.70
N ASP A 224 5.20 -3.49 -29.88
CA ASP A 224 5.52 -2.50 -30.90
C ASP A 224 5.10 -1.11 -30.42
N ILE A 225 6.06 -0.21 -30.34
CA ILE A 225 5.81 1.18 -29.93
C ILE A 225 4.81 1.83 -30.89
N ASN A 226 3.89 2.58 -30.32
CA ASN A 226 2.96 3.39 -31.09
C ASN A 226 3.66 4.66 -31.60
N GLU A 227 4.30 4.56 -32.77
CA GLU A 227 5.06 5.65 -33.38
C GLU A 227 4.19 6.86 -33.77
N GLU A 228 2.87 6.69 -33.86
CA GLU A 228 1.95 7.83 -34.07
C GLU A 228 1.88 8.71 -32.82
N LEU A 229 1.94 8.11 -31.64
CA LEU A 229 1.94 8.80 -30.36
C LEU A 229 3.37 9.13 -29.90
N PHE A 230 4.29 8.18 -29.99
CA PHE A 230 5.69 8.29 -29.57
C PHE A 230 6.63 8.05 -30.76
N PRO A 231 6.86 9.06 -31.61
CA PRO A 231 7.72 8.92 -32.81
C PRO A 231 9.19 8.66 -32.47
N ASP A 232 9.67 9.05 -31.28
CA ASP A 232 11.01 8.77 -30.79
C ASP A 232 10.96 8.45 -29.30
N MET A 233 10.74 7.18 -28.95
CA MET A 233 10.63 6.72 -27.58
C MET A 233 11.94 6.84 -26.80
N GLU A 234 13.09 6.67 -27.45
CA GLU A 234 14.40 6.82 -26.79
C GLU A 234 14.65 8.27 -26.38
N GLU A 235 14.25 9.22 -27.23
CA GLU A 235 14.31 10.64 -26.91
C GLU A 235 13.38 10.97 -25.74
N PHE A 236 12.17 10.41 -25.69
CA PHE A 236 11.26 10.60 -24.55
C PHE A 236 11.86 10.08 -23.25
N PHE A 237 12.46 8.89 -23.25
CA PHE A 237 13.13 8.37 -22.06
C PHE A 237 14.28 9.28 -21.62
N THR A 238 15.10 9.73 -22.57
CA THR A 238 16.20 10.65 -22.32
C THR A 238 15.69 11.95 -21.69
N PHE A 239 14.65 12.54 -22.30
CA PHE A 239 14.02 13.76 -21.78
C PHE A 239 13.53 13.57 -20.33
N ALA A 240 12.78 12.51 -20.05
CA ALA A 240 12.27 12.25 -18.70
C ALA A 240 13.42 12.09 -17.68
N HIS A 241 14.46 11.35 -18.03
CA HIS A 241 15.63 11.14 -17.16
C HIS A 241 16.44 12.43 -16.93
N ASP A 242 16.59 13.28 -17.96
CA ASP A 242 17.25 14.57 -17.81
C ASP A 242 16.49 15.51 -16.86
N HIS A 243 15.18 15.33 -16.75
CA HIS A 243 14.31 15.99 -15.79
C HIS A 243 14.18 15.23 -14.44
N GLY A 244 14.98 14.18 -14.21
CA GLY A 244 14.98 13.41 -12.96
C GLY A 244 13.77 12.48 -12.76
N VAL A 245 12.98 12.25 -13.80
CA VAL A 245 11.73 11.49 -13.76
C VAL A 245 11.93 10.10 -14.39
N LYS A 246 11.52 9.05 -13.69
CA LYS A 246 11.48 7.67 -14.20
C LYS A 246 10.23 7.43 -15.03
N VAL A 247 10.32 6.52 -15.98
CA VAL A 247 9.21 6.12 -16.84
C VAL A 247 8.78 4.68 -16.55
N LEU A 248 7.47 4.48 -16.37
CA LEU A 248 6.83 3.18 -16.22
C LEU A 248 5.85 2.94 -17.36
N PHE A 249 5.78 1.69 -17.81
CA PHE A 249 4.77 1.25 -18.79
C PHE A 249 3.83 0.25 -18.16
N ASN A 250 2.52 0.47 -18.35
CA ASN A 250 1.49 -0.50 -18.07
C ASN A 250 1.52 -1.60 -19.16
N ASP A 251 1.43 -2.85 -18.73
CA ASP A 251 1.29 -4.00 -19.59
C ASP A 251 0.18 -4.95 -19.11
N HIS A 252 -0.82 -5.17 -19.96
CA HIS A 252 -1.82 -6.23 -19.82
C HIS A 252 -1.38 -7.43 -20.66
N PRO A 253 -0.50 -8.28 -20.16
CA PRO A 253 0.14 -9.30 -21.00
C PRO A 253 -0.84 -10.37 -21.43
N GLU A 254 -0.88 -10.62 -22.73
CA GLU A 254 -1.62 -11.73 -23.30
C GLU A 254 -0.69 -12.91 -23.63
N PRO A 255 -1.14 -14.15 -23.37
CA PRO A 255 -0.33 -15.32 -23.70
C PRO A 255 -0.14 -15.47 -25.22
N GLN A 256 1.04 -15.93 -25.60
CA GLN A 256 1.37 -16.29 -26.98
C GLN A 256 0.93 -17.71 -27.34
N THR A 257 0.63 -18.52 -26.32
CA THR A 257 0.15 -19.91 -26.48
C THR A 257 -1.29 -20.04 -25.96
N GLU A 258 -2.04 -21.01 -26.48
CA GLU A 258 -3.44 -21.23 -26.08
C GLU A 258 -3.58 -21.62 -24.60
N ASP A 259 -2.62 -22.37 -24.06
CA ASP A 259 -2.58 -22.79 -22.66
C ASP A 259 -2.06 -21.68 -21.72
N GLY A 260 -1.43 -20.63 -22.28
CA GLY A 260 -0.93 -19.49 -21.52
C GLY A 260 0.22 -19.80 -20.57
N ASP A 261 0.86 -20.99 -20.64
CA ASP A 261 1.97 -21.38 -19.76
C ASP A 261 3.16 -20.40 -19.90
N ILE A 262 3.42 -19.66 -18.83
CA ILE A 262 4.50 -18.64 -18.79
C ILE A 262 5.89 -19.24 -19.00
N PHE A 263 6.06 -20.54 -18.82
CA PHE A 263 7.31 -21.28 -19.07
C PHE A 263 7.26 -22.13 -20.34
N SER A 264 6.34 -21.88 -21.27
CA SER A 264 6.48 -22.39 -22.63
C SER A 264 7.66 -21.72 -23.33
N LYS A 265 8.26 -22.39 -24.33
CA LYS A 265 9.41 -21.83 -25.06
C LYS A 265 9.03 -20.54 -25.80
N GLU A 266 7.86 -20.54 -26.40
CA GLU A 266 7.30 -19.45 -27.18
C GLU A 266 7.03 -18.23 -26.29
N GLU A 267 6.36 -18.44 -25.16
CA GLU A 267 6.04 -17.38 -24.21
C GLU A 267 7.31 -16.77 -23.62
N MET A 268 8.23 -17.62 -23.13
CA MET A 268 9.49 -17.17 -22.56
C MET A 268 10.33 -16.38 -23.56
N LYS A 269 10.46 -16.86 -24.82
CA LYS A 269 11.18 -16.14 -25.84
C LYS A 269 10.58 -14.77 -26.08
N TYR A 270 9.28 -14.71 -26.28
CA TYR A 270 8.55 -13.47 -26.54
C TYR A 270 8.70 -12.46 -25.40
N ARG A 271 8.52 -12.89 -24.15
CA ARG A 271 8.63 -12.00 -22.99
C ARG A 271 10.06 -11.53 -22.76
N ILE A 272 11.05 -12.42 -22.86
CA ILE A 272 12.45 -12.05 -22.67
C ILE A 272 12.87 -11.00 -23.71
N GLU A 273 12.59 -11.26 -25.01
CA GLU A 273 12.96 -10.35 -26.09
C GLU A 273 12.37 -8.96 -25.88
N ASN A 274 11.07 -8.88 -25.63
CA ASN A 274 10.36 -7.61 -25.60
C ASN A 274 10.55 -6.85 -24.28
N LEU A 275 10.40 -7.51 -23.11
CA LEU A 275 10.57 -6.83 -21.83
C LEU A 275 12.01 -6.33 -21.65
N SER A 276 13.01 -7.15 -22.01
CA SER A 276 14.41 -6.74 -21.88
C SER A 276 14.79 -5.65 -22.90
N HIS A 277 14.21 -5.66 -24.10
CA HIS A 277 14.43 -4.62 -25.11
C HIS A 277 14.03 -3.24 -24.60
N LEU A 278 12.80 -3.08 -24.12
CA LEU A 278 12.30 -1.81 -23.60
C LEU A 278 13.04 -1.35 -22.33
N LEU A 279 13.34 -2.28 -21.43
CA LEU A 279 14.18 -1.97 -20.27
C LEU A 279 15.57 -1.48 -20.66
N ASN A 280 16.20 -2.06 -21.71
CA ASN A 280 17.49 -1.62 -22.21
C ASN A 280 17.43 -0.30 -22.99
N MET A 281 16.32 -0.01 -23.64
CA MET A 281 16.04 1.24 -24.34
C MET A 281 15.97 2.44 -23.39
N GLY A 282 15.45 2.23 -22.15
CA GLY A 282 15.35 3.32 -21.18
C GLY A 282 14.20 3.19 -20.17
N LEU A 283 13.29 2.24 -20.39
CA LEU A 283 12.21 1.99 -19.43
C LEU A 283 12.79 1.66 -18.05
N ASP A 284 12.24 2.25 -16.99
CA ASP A 284 12.75 2.05 -15.63
C ASP A 284 12.21 0.79 -14.97
N PHE A 285 10.90 0.57 -15.04
CA PHE A 285 10.25 -0.65 -14.57
C PHE A 285 8.84 -0.81 -15.14
N TRP A 286 8.25 -1.99 -14.94
CA TRP A 286 6.97 -2.38 -15.47
C TRP A 286 5.85 -2.18 -14.47
N TRP A 287 4.65 -1.88 -14.97
CA TRP A 287 3.40 -2.11 -14.29
C TRP A 287 2.77 -3.38 -14.89
N TYR A 288 2.92 -4.52 -14.20
CA TYR A 288 2.26 -5.78 -14.54
C TYR A 288 0.80 -5.70 -14.11
N ASP A 289 -0.08 -5.51 -15.06
CA ASP A 289 -1.52 -5.50 -14.89
C ASP A 289 -2.13 -6.77 -15.47
N ARG A 290 -3.33 -7.13 -15.04
CA ARG A 290 -3.99 -8.33 -15.58
C ARG A 290 -4.65 -8.03 -16.92
N ASN A 291 -4.72 -9.03 -17.79
CA ASN A 291 -5.51 -8.96 -19.02
C ASN A 291 -6.98 -9.33 -18.72
N TRP A 292 -7.93 -8.59 -19.31
CA TRP A 292 -9.37 -8.85 -19.11
C TRP A 292 -9.91 -10.04 -19.88
N ILE A 293 -9.29 -10.38 -21.00
CA ILE A 293 -9.77 -11.40 -21.96
C ILE A 293 -9.10 -12.73 -21.71
N CYS A 294 -7.78 -12.73 -21.53
CA CYS A 294 -6.97 -13.93 -21.31
C CYS A 294 -5.92 -13.67 -20.23
N LYS A 295 -5.39 -14.72 -19.65
CA LYS A 295 -4.41 -14.64 -18.56
C LYS A 295 -3.16 -15.44 -18.92
N LEU A 296 -1.99 -14.94 -18.49
CA LEU A 296 -0.84 -15.80 -18.34
C LEU A 296 -1.16 -16.82 -17.26
N ASN A 297 -1.05 -18.10 -17.58
CA ASN A 297 -1.25 -19.16 -16.60
C ASN A 297 0.05 -19.43 -15.85
N SER A 298 -0.10 -19.94 -14.64
CA SER A 298 1.04 -20.42 -13.89
C SER A 298 1.69 -21.62 -14.56
N PHE A 299 2.97 -21.80 -14.30
CA PHE A 299 3.75 -22.98 -14.72
C PHE A 299 3.36 -24.26 -13.95
N CYS A 300 2.54 -24.16 -12.93
CA CYS A 300 1.94 -25.29 -12.21
C CYS A 300 0.70 -24.82 -11.41
N SER A 301 -0.16 -25.76 -11.03
CA SER A 301 -1.42 -25.49 -10.32
C SER A 301 -1.24 -24.96 -8.89
N PHE A 302 -0.03 -25.01 -8.34
CA PHE A 302 0.28 -24.64 -6.95
C PHE A 302 0.75 -23.20 -6.77
N VAL A 303 1.14 -22.54 -7.84
CA VAL A 303 1.46 -21.12 -7.87
C VAL A 303 0.34 -20.38 -8.59
N LYS A 304 -0.18 -19.33 -7.98
CA LYS A 304 -1.26 -18.55 -8.60
C LYS A 304 -0.78 -17.81 -9.85
N PRO A 305 -1.62 -17.66 -10.88
CA PRO A 305 -1.25 -17.00 -12.14
C PRO A 305 -0.66 -15.60 -11.93
N GLU A 306 -1.26 -14.82 -11.04
CA GLU A 306 -0.80 -13.46 -10.74
C GLU A 306 0.62 -13.47 -10.14
N THR A 307 0.88 -14.35 -9.18
CA THR A 307 2.22 -14.51 -8.57
C THR A 307 3.25 -15.02 -9.60
N ALA A 308 2.83 -15.91 -10.49
CA ALA A 308 3.70 -16.40 -11.57
C ALA A 308 4.07 -15.28 -12.55
N GLY A 309 3.11 -14.42 -12.92
CA GLY A 309 3.36 -13.25 -13.76
C GLY A 309 4.27 -12.23 -13.09
N GLN A 310 4.01 -11.90 -11.82
CA GLN A 310 4.87 -11.04 -11.00
C GLN A 310 6.30 -11.57 -10.94
N TYR A 311 6.47 -12.87 -10.73
CA TYR A 311 7.77 -13.53 -10.76
C TYR A 311 8.48 -13.31 -12.10
N LEU A 312 7.81 -13.59 -13.22
CA LEU A 312 8.41 -13.50 -14.56
C LEU A 312 8.89 -12.08 -14.87
N PHE A 313 8.03 -11.06 -14.67
CA PHE A 313 8.40 -9.67 -14.92
C PHE A 313 9.52 -9.18 -14.00
N SER A 314 9.44 -9.55 -12.72
CA SER A 314 10.46 -9.20 -11.73
C SER A 314 11.81 -9.88 -12.02
N ASP A 315 11.82 -11.17 -12.40
CA ASP A 315 13.05 -11.91 -12.67
C ASP A 315 13.75 -11.42 -13.95
N ILE A 316 13.01 -11.14 -15.02
CA ILE A 316 13.56 -10.53 -16.25
C ILE A 316 14.15 -9.15 -15.94
N THR A 317 13.42 -8.31 -15.20
CA THR A 317 13.91 -6.99 -14.76
C THR A 317 15.18 -7.12 -13.92
N LYS A 318 15.21 -8.07 -13.00
CA LYS A 318 16.39 -8.35 -12.16
C LYS A 318 17.61 -8.73 -13.02
N GLN A 319 17.46 -9.60 -13.98
CA GLN A 319 18.57 -10.02 -14.84
C GLN A 319 19.09 -8.87 -15.74
N VAL A 320 18.20 -8.03 -16.25
CA VAL A 320 18.61 -6.80 -16.98
C VAL A 320 19.37 -5.86 -16.03
N ASN A 321 18.85 -5.62 -14.83
CA ASN A 321 19.46 -4.73 -13.85
C ASN A 321 20.80 -5.23 -13.31
N GLN A 322 21.09 -6.54 -13.36
CA GLN A 322 22.42 -7.09 -13.05
C GLN A 322 23.52 -6.47 -13.92
N THR A 323 23.21 -6.06 -15.15
CA THR A 323 24.13 -5.40 -16.06
C THR A 323 24.23 -3.89 -15.83
N LYS A 324 23.22 -3.27 -15.21
CA LYS A 324 23.12 -1.84 -14.94
C LYS A 324 23.65 -1.54 -13.53
N LYS A 325 24.95 -1.30 -13.40
CA LYS A 325 25.57 -1.08 -12.09
C LYS A 325 25.62 0.41 -11.75
N ILE A 326 25.11 0.73 -10.56
CA ILE A 326 25.17 2.04 -9.93
C ILE A 326 26.04 1.91 -8.68
N ASN A 327 27.06 2.75 -8.54
CA ASN A 327 28.02 2.71 -7.44
C ASN A 327 28.71 1.34 -7.25
N GLY A 328 28.70 0.50 -8.30
CA GLY A 328 29.28 -0.85 -8.31
C GLY A 328 28.31 -1.99 -7.97
N TYR A 329 27.03 -1.68 -7.73
CA TYR A 329 25.97 -2.65 -7.39
C TYR A 329 24.85 -2.61 -8.44
N PRO A 330 24.09 -3.71 -8.66
CA PRO A 330 22.95 -3.73 -9.56
C PRO A 330 21.91 -2.65 -9.20
N LYS A 331 21.21 -2.12 -10.21
CA LYS A 331 20.01 -1.29 -9.99
C LYS A 331 18.94 -2.13 -9.28
N ARG A 332 18.17 -1.54 -8.37
CA ARG A 332 17.05 -2.20 -7.66
C ARG A 332 16.02 -2.74 -8.63
N VAL A 333 15.39 -3.83 -8.24
CA VAL A 333 14.25 -4.39 -8.95
C VAL A 333 12.98 -3.70 -8.46
N GLU A 334 12.21 -3.20 -9.40
CA GLU A 334 10.91 -2.58 -9.11
C GLU A 334 9.88 -3.14 -10.07
N LEU A 335 8.69 -3.38 -9.55
CA LEU A 335 7.53 -3.84 -10.30
C LEU A 335 6.28 -3.27 -9.62
N LEU A 336 5.46 -2.55 -10.35
CA LEU A 336 4.09 -2.25 -9.93
C LEU A 336 3.20 -3.39 -10.42
N SER A 337 2.39 -3.95 -9.54
CA SER A 337 1.56 -5.10 -9.89
C SER A 337 0.27 -5.16 -9.09
N ASN A 338 -0.71 -5.89 -9.61
CA ASN A 338 -1.97 -6.12 -8.93
C ASN A 338 -1.91 -7.42 -8.12
N VAL A 339 -2.23 -7.36 -6.84
CA VAL A 339 -2.42 -8.53 -5.97
C VAL A 339 -3.81 -9.14 -6.07
N ASN A 340 -4.72 -8.46 -6.76
CA ASN A 340 -6.13 -8.78 -6.72
C ASN A 340 -6.60 -9.51 -7.97
N ASP A 341 -7.30 -10.63 -7.78
CA ASP A 341 -8.01 -11.36 -8.82
C ASP A 341 -9.39 -10.73 -9.15
N ASN A 342 -9.82 -9.71 -8.41
CA ASN A 342 -11.19 -9.20 -8.49
C ASN A 342 -11.31 -7.99 -9.42
N ARG A 343 -12.19 -8.06 -10.41
CA ARG A 343 -12.47 -7.01 -11.40
C ARG A 343 -12.95 -5.68 -10.81
N ASN A 344 -13.27 -5.64 -9.52
CA ASN A 344 -13.85 -4.48 -8.85
C ASN A 344 -12.98 -3.88 -7.73
N GLY A 345 -11.68 -4.10 -7.74
CA GLY A 345 -10.70 -3.28 -7.02
C GLY A 345 -10.71 -3.22 -5.49
N HIS A 346 -11.50 -3.98 -4.76
CA HIS A 346 -11.75 -3.69 -3.35
C HIS A 346 -11.08 -4.61 -2.31
N TYR A 347 -10.12 -5.45 -2.69
CA TYR A 347 -9.49 -6.36 -1.72
C TYR A 347 -8.01 -6.61 -2.03
N VAL A 348 -7.15 -6.38 -1.05
CA VAL A 348 -5.83 -6.99 -1.03
C VAL A 348 -6.02 -8.48 -0.72
N LYS A 349 -5.99 -9.30 -1.75
CA LYS A 349 -6.07 -10.75 -1.60
C LYS A 349 -4.68 -11.34 -1.76
N ILE A 350 -4.14 -11.85 -0.68
CA ILE A 350 -2.89 -12.61 -0.73
C ILE A 350 -3.13 -13.89 -1.52
N GLN A 351 -2.41 -14.06 -2.62
CA GLN A 351 -2.58 -15.19 -3.52
C GLN A 351 -1.92 -16.46 -2.97
N ASP A 352 -0.67 -16.30 -2.53
CA ASP A 352 0.14 -17.37 -1.93
C ASP A 352 1.28 -16.77 -1.08
N SER A 353 2.09 -17.60 -0.44
CA SER A 353 3.18 -17.17 0.43
C SER A 353 4.38 -16.52 -0.29
N ALA A 354 4.31 -16.32 -1.60
CA ALA A 354 5.31 -15.60 -2.38
C ALA A 354 4.87 -14.19 -2.81
N THR A 355 3.58 -13.91 -2.79
CA THR A 355 2.98 -12.67 -3.32
C THR A 355 3.59 -11.39 -2.72
N HIS A 356 3.85 -11.37 -1.40
CA HIS A 356 4.39 -10.21 -0.68
C HIS A 356 5.78 -9.77 -1.16
N ARG A 357 6.55 -10.64 -1.83
CA ARG A 357 7.94 -10.36 -2.21
C ARG A 357 8.12 -9.34 -3.33
N TYR A 358 7.08 -9.14 -4.14
CA TYR A 358 7.15 -8.23 -5.30
C TYR A 358 6.85 -6.81 -4.84
N SER A 359 7.77 -5.88 -5.13
CA SER A 359 7.98 -4.68 -4.32
C SER A 359 6.77 -3.76 -4.20
N ILE A 360 6.01 -3.52 -5.26
CA ILE A 360 4.94 -2.52 -5.24
C ILE A 360 3.62 -3.18 -5.65
N GLN A 361 2.63 -3.09 -4.79
CA GLN A 361 1.32 -3.69 -5.01
C GLN A 361 0.25 -2.59 -5.20
N TRP A 362 -0.75 -2.88 -6.01
CA TRP A 362 -1.85 -1.98 -6.33
C TRP A 362 -3.19 -2.67 -6.12
N THR A 363 -4.16 -1.96 -5.56
CA THR A 363 -5.47 -2.53 -5.17
C THR A 363 -6.42 -2.75 -6.35
N GLY A 364 -6.14 -2.20 -7.52
CA GLY A 364 -7.01 -2.25 -8.70
C GLY A 364 -7.84 -0.98 -8.88
N ASP A 365 -8.74 -1.00 -9.86
CA ASP A 365 -9.61 0.12 -10.21
C ASP A 365 -10.60 0.43 -9.10
N THR A 366 -10.58 1.65 -8.58
CA THR A 366 -11.47 2.13 -7.51
C THR A 366 -12.39 3.22 -7.99
N TYR A 367 -13.53 3.41 -7.32
CA TYR A 367 -14.36 4.59 -7.53
C TYR A 367 -13.86 5.77 -6.68
N CYS A 368 -14.13 6.99 -7.12
CA CYS A 368 -13.70 8.21 -6.42
C CYS A 368 -14.46 8.51 -5.12
N LYS A 369 -15.37 7.66 -4.69
CA LYS A 369 -16.23 7.87 -3.52
C LYS A 369 -15.46 7.81 -2.20
N LEU A 370 -15.98 8.47 -1.17
CA LEU A 370 -15.41 8.42 0.17
C LEU A 370 -15.56 7.05 0.84
N SER A 371 -16.61 6.28 0.49
CA SER A 371 -16.74 4.88 0.95
C SER A 371 -15.65 3.98 0.40
N ASP A 372 -15.21 4.24 -0.83
CA ASP A 372 -14.08 3.52 -1.45
C ASP A 372 -12.77 3.97 -0.82
N LEU A 373 -12.58 5.25 -0.54
CA LEU A 373 -11.44 5.72 0.25
C LEU A 373 -11.38 5.03 1.62
N ASP A 374 -12.51 4.93 2.33
CA ASP A 374 -12.58 4.24 3.62
C ASP A 374 -12.21 2.75 3.49
N GLN A 375 -12.58 2.10 2.38
CA GLN A 375 -12.20 0.72 2.12
C GLN A 375 -10.71 0.60 1.77
N GLU A 376 -10.14 1.53 0.99
CA GLU A 376 -8.72 1.55 0.64
C GLU A 376 -7.83 1.77 1.87
N ILE A 377 -8.25 2.58 2.83
CA ILE A 377 -7.58 2.72 4.13
C ILE A 377 -7.51 1.37 4.87
N ILE A 378 -8.61 0.62 4.87
CA ILE A 378 -8.66 -0.72 5.46
C ILE A 378 -7.75 -1.69 4.69
N ASN A 379 -7.75 -1.63 3.36
CA ASN A 379 -6.92 -2.47 2.50
C ASN A 379 -5.42 -2.20 2.72
N HIS A 380 -5.03 -0.94 2.77
CA HIS A 380 -3.67 -0.50 3.08
C HIS A 380 -3.19 -1.07 4.44
N ASN A 381 -4.02 -0.96 5.48
CA ASN A 381 -3.69 -1.50 6.79
C ASN A 381 -3.60 -3.03 6.82
N LYS A 382 -4.45 -3.74 6.07
CA LYS A 382 -4.35 -5.19 5.87
C LYS A 382 -3.09 -5.58 5.11
N ALA A 383 -2.72 -4.84 4.05
CA ALA A 383 -1.49 -5.06 3.29
C ALA A 383 -0.26 -4.94 4.20
N SER A 384 -0.21 -3.88 5.01
CA SER A 384 0.85 -3.67 6.01
C SER A 384 0.97 -4.84 6.99
N LEU A 385 -0.16 -5.41 7.43
CA LEU A 385 -0.18 -6.60 8.28
C LEU A 385 0.29 -7.88 7.56
N ASN A 386 0.23 -7.93 6.25
CA ASN A 386 0.64 -9.07 5.42
C ASN A 386 2.03 -8.92 4.79
N ALA A 387 2.89 -8.10 5.37
CA ALA A 387 4.24 -7.83 4.87
C ALA A 387 4.29 -7.25 3.43
N ILE A 388 3.24 -6.51 3.05
CA ILE A 388 3.17 -5.75 1.79
C ILE A 388 3.29 -4.25 2.13
N PRO A 389 4.52 -3.71 2.21
CA PRO A 389 4.76 -2.36 2.69
C PRO A 389 4.45 -1.26 1.67
N TYR A 390 4.42 -1.59 0.39
CA TYR A 390 4.30 -0.62 -0.71
C TYR A 390 3.00 -0.84 -1.49
N GLU A 391 1.93 -1.15 -0.76
CA GLU A 391 0.60 -1.18 -1.35
C GLU A 391 0.14 0.26 -1.61
N ASN A 392 -0.55 0.49 -2.73
CA ASN A 392 -1.10 1.77 -3.10
C ASN A 392 -2.45 1.65 -3.78
N SER A 393 -3.21 2.74 -3.69
CA SER A 393 -4.51 2.91 -4.35
C SER A 393 -4.40 3.84 -5.56
N ASP A 394 -5.42 3.85 -6.40
CA ASP A 394 -5.64 4.91 -7.39
C ASP A 394 -6.15 6.16 -6.66
N LEU A 395 -5.22 7.06 -6.25
CA LEU A 395 -5.61 8.24 -5.47
C LEU A 395 -6.54 9.17 -6.25
N GLY A 396 -7.69 9.43 -5.66
CA GLY A 396 -8.79 10.17 -6.30
C GLY A 396 -9.78 9.28 -7.03
N GLY A 397 -9.55 7.97 -7.03
CA GLY A 397 -10.34 6.95 -7.71
C GLY A 397 -10.02 6.82 -9.21
N HIS A 398 -9.96 5.59 -9.72
CA HIS A 398 -9.83 5.32 -11.16
C HIS A 398 -11.05 5.81 -11.93
N ILE A 399 -12.24 5.59 -11.39
CA ILE A 399 -13.54 5.87 -12.01
C ILE A 399 -14.24 7.04 -11.29
N GLY A 400 -14.94 7.87 -12.06
CA GLY A 400 -15.79 8.96 -11.57
C GLY A 400 -15.07 10.30 -11.45
N ASN A 401 -15.82 11.31 -11.05
CA ASN A 401 -15.40 12.73 -11.01
C ASN A 401 -15.49 13.25 -9.57
N PRO A 402 -14.45 13.10 -8.73
CA PRO A 402 -14.50 13.58 -7.36
C PRO A 402 -14.66 15.11 -7.35
N ASN A 403 -15.51 15.62 -6.46
CA ASN A 403 -15.51 17.05 -6.17
C ASN A 403 -14.20 17.45 -5.47
N LYS A 404 -13.97 18.76 -5.30
CA LYS A 404 -12.73 19.27 -4.67
C LYS A 404 -12.50 18.73 -3.26
N HIS A 405 -13.57 18.63 -2.46
CA HIS A 405 -13.50 18.14 -1.08
C HIS A 405 -13.01 16.68 -1.03
N ASP A 406 -13.68 15.80 -1.77
CA ASP A 406 -13.36 14.38 -1.79
C ASP A 406 -11.95 14.13 -2.39
N TYR A 407 -11.62 14.84 -3.47
CA TYR A 407 -10.29 14.81 -4.07
C TYR A 407 -9.19 15.12 -3.06
N LEU A 408 -9.33 16.20 -2.28
CA LEU A 408 -8.32 16.58 -1.29
C LEU A 408 -8.22 15.57 -0.13
N LEU A 409 -9.31 14.91 0.26
CA LEU A 409 -9.27 13.82 1.24
C LEU A 409 -8.47 12.62 0.73
N TRP A 410 -8.67 12.23 -0.53
CA TRP A 410 -7.85 11.21 -1.19
C TRP A 410 -6.37 11.59 -1.23
N MET A 411 -6.05 12.84 -1.58
CA MET A 411 -4.67 13.32 -1.59
C MET A 411 -4.06 13.37 -0.19
N GLY A 412 -4.85 13.72 0.82
CA GLY A 412 -4.44 13.67 2.23
C GLY A 412 -4.09 12.26 2.70
N PHE A 413 -4.86 11.24 2.26
CA PHE A 413 -4.53 9.84 2.47
C PHE A 413 -3.22 9.46 1.76
N GLY A 414 -3.04 9.87 0.52
CA GLY A 414 -1.85 9.55 -0.28
C GLY A 414 -0.52 9.96 0.35
N VAL A 415 -0.50 10.91 1.30
CA VAL A 415 0.73 11.30 1.99
C VAL A 415 1.39 10.13 2.73
N PHE A 416 0.58 9.21 3.25
CA PHE A 416 1.02 8.05 4.03
C PHE A 416 0.75 6.70 3.34
N ASP A 417 0.13 6.71 2.16
CA ASP A 417 -0.02 5.53 1.33
C ASP A 417 1.34 4.99 0.86
N GLY A 418 1.43 3.74 0.45
CA GLY A 418 2.66 3.12 -0.01
C GLY A 418 3.34 3.95 -1.10
N LEU A 419 2.58 4.37 -2.11
CA LEU A 419 2.98 5.34 -3.14
C LEU A 419 2.02 6.53 -3.15
N PHE A 420 2.52 7.70 -3.52
CA PHE A 420 1.66 8.84 -3.84
C PHE A 420 1.39 8.84 -5.36
N ARG A 421 0.34 8.14 -5.79
CA ARG A 421 0.02 7.91 -7.20
C ARG A 421 -1.43 8.30 -7.55
N PRO A 422 -1.73 9.57 -7.84
CA PRO A 422 -2.99 9.94 -8.47
C PRO A 422 -3.17 9.18 -9.79
N HIS A 423 -4.34 8.56 -9.97
CA HIS A 423 -4.63 7.80 -11.19
C HIS A 423 -6.11 7.84 -11.54
N CYS A 424 -6.44 7.84 -12.85
CA CYS A 424 -7.81 7.72 -13.33
C CYS A 424 -7.87 7.18 -14.76
N THR A 425 -9.06 6.68 -15.14
CA THR A 425 -9.37 6.30 -16.53
C THR A 425 -9.52 7.52 -17.45
N LYS A 426 -9.45 7.28 -18.76
CA LYS A 426 -9.58 8.31 -19.81
C LYS A 426 -10.98 8.87 -19.99
N THR A 427 -12.00 8.20 -19.47
CA THR A 427 -13.42 8.57 -19.64
C THR A 427 -13.93 9.57 -18.59
N VAL A 428 -13.09 9.98 -17.63
CA VAL A 428 -13.49 10.99 -16.64
C VAL A 428 -13.44 12.40 -17.24
N GLU A 429 -14.34 13.27 -16.79
CA GLU A 429 -14.34 14.69 -17.18
C GLU A 429 -13.20 15.47 -16.49
N ARG A 430 -12.78 15.01 -15.30
CA ARG A 430 -11.79 15.68 -14.47
C ARG A 430 -10.66 14.72 -14.09
N PHE A 431 -9.52 14.93 -14.71
CA PHE A 431 -8.31 14.20 -14.37
C PHE A 431 -7.75 14.56 -12.98
N ARG A 432 -6.83 13.75 -12.47
CA ARG A 432 -6.36 13.85 -11.07
C ARG A 432 -5.21 14.85 -10.87
N GLU A 433 -4.77 15.54 -11.88
CA GLU A 433 -3.82 16.64 -11.71
C GLU A 433 -4.52 17.84 -11.04
N PRO A 434 -3.89 18.47 -10.01
CA PRO A 434 -4.56 19.48 -9.17
C PRO A 434 -4.98 20.73 -9.91
N TRP A 435 -4.36 21.05 -11.03
CA TRP A 435 -4.72 22.23 -11.86
C TRP A 435 -6.02 22.04 -12.67
N ASN A 436 -6.60 20.86 -12.66
CA ASN A 436 -7.96 20.63 -13.20
C ASN A 436 -9.06 21.11 -12.23
N TYR A 437 -8.70 21.61 -11.06
CA TYR A 437 -9.61 22.19 -10.07
C TYR A 437 -9.42 23.71 -9.97
N ASP A 438 -8.63 24.18 -9.02
CA ASP A 438 -8.36 25.59 -8.81
C ASP A 438 -6.97 25.79 -8.17
N GLU A 439 -6.52 27.05 -8.06
CA GLU A 439 -5.21 27.40 -7.51
C GLU A 439 -5.07 27.04 -6.00
N GLU A 440 -6.15 27.05 -5.23
CA GLU A 440 -6.12 26.57 -3.85
C GLU A 440 -5.81 25.07 -3.80
N THR A 441 -6.42 24.28 -4.68
CA THR A 441 -6.17 22.85 -4.82
C THR A 441 -4.72 22.57 -5.24
N VAL A 442 -4.18 23.34 -6.19
CA VAL A 442 -2.77 23.27 -6.58
C VAL A 442 -1.86 23.52 -5.37
N SER A 443 -2.15 24.55 -4.58
CA SER A 443 -1.37 24.89 -3.39
C SER A 443 -1.44 23.81 -2.30
N LEU A 444 -2.61 23.25 -2.05
CA LEU A 444 -2.80 22.17 -1.06
C LEU A 444 -2.13 20.86 -1.51
N PHE A 445 -2.31 20.48 -2.77
CA PHE A 445 -1.64 19.30 -3.34
C PHE A 445 -0.11 19.42 -3.25
N ARG A 446 0.44 20.57 -3.61
CA ARG A 446 1.88 20.85 -3.44
C ARG A 446 2.30 20.68 -1.98
N GLU A 447 1.54 21.21 -1.03
CA GLU A 447 1.89 21.09 0.39
C GLU A 447 1.80 19.63 0.89
N PHE A 448 0.82 18.87 0.44
CA PHE A 448 0.70 17.45 0.78
C PHE A 448 1.88 16.64 0.25
N THR A 449 2.24 16.85 -1.02
CA THR A 449 3.41 16.19 -1.63
C THR A 449 4.72 16.62 -0.94
N LEU A 450 4.92 17.90 -0.67
CA LEU A 450 6.10 18.39 0.04
C LEU A 450 6.17 17.86 1.48
N THR A 451 5.04 17.63 2.14
CA THR A 451 5.02 16.97 3.46
C THR A 451 5.56 15.55 3.38
N ARG A 452 5.18 14.78 2.36
CA ARG A 452 5.73 13.45 2.12
C ARG A 452 7.25 13.50 1.89
N TYR A 453 7.75 14.48 1.13
CA TYR A 453 9.20 14.64 0.90
C TYR A 453 9.97 15.04 2.16
N ARG A 454 9.38 15.87 3.02
CA ARG A 454 9.97 16.16 4.34
C ARG A 454 10.07 14.92 5.21
N LEU A 455 9.11 13.99 5.09
CA LEU A 455 9.07 12.72 5.82
C LEU A 455 9.95 11.62 5.21
N LEU A 456 10.61 11.83 4.06
CA LEU A 456 11.44 10.81 3.42
C LEU A 456 12.45 10.12 4.35
N PRO A 457 13.16 10.82 5.30
CA PRO A 457 14.03 10.11 6.22
C PRO A 457 13.30 9.07 7.08
N THR A 458 12.08 9.39 7.51
CA THR A 458 11.23 8.50 8.30
C THR A 458 10.64 7.38 7.46
N LEU A 459 10.06 7.69 6.29
CA LEU A 459 9.52 6.69 5.35
C LEU A 459 10.60 5.71 4.87
N TYR A 460 11.80 6.20 4.60
CA TYR A 460 12.90 5.36 4.11
C TYR A 460 13.47 4.45 5.21
N LYS A 461 13.46 4.93 6.45
CA LYS A 461 13.73 4.08 7.63
C LYS A 461 12.69 2.98 7.75
N GLU A 462 11.39 3.30 7.60
CA GLU A 462 10.33 2.28 7.68
C GLU A 462 10.45 1.27 6.52
N ALA A 463 10.83 1.71 5.32
CA ALA A 463 11.11 0.81 4.20
C ALA A 463 12.23 -0.20 4.53
N TYR A 464 13.30 0.26 5.19
CA TYR A 464 14.36 -0.63 5.66
C TYR A 464 13.88 -1.59 6.75
N LEU A 465 13.08 -1.11 7.70
CA LEU A 465 12.47 -1.98 8.73
C LEU A 465 11.50 -2.99 8.12
N SER A 466 10.72 -2.59 7.12
CA SER A 466 9.86 -3.51 6.36
C SER A 466 10.65 -4.65 5.73
N TYR A 467 11.78 -4.33 5.10
CA TYR A 467 12.70 -5.33 4.56
C TYR A 467 13.26 -6.27 5.66
N GLN A 468 13.56 -5.76 6.86
CA GLN A 468 14.15 -6.55 7.94
C GLN A 468 13.10 -7.37 8.72
N GLU A 469 11.91 -6.82 8.95
CA GLU A 469 10.94 -7.32 9.93
C GLU A 469 9.58 -7.69 9.32
N GLY A 470 9.34 -7.42 8.04
CA GLY A 470 8.06 -7.71 7.39
C GLY A 470 6.90 -6.84 7.88
N THR A 471 7.18 -5.60 8.29
CA THR A 471 6.17 -4.60 8.65
C THR A 471 5.77 -3.75 7.43
N GLY A 472 4.71 -2.95 7.53
CA GLY A 472 4.36 -1.92 6.54
C GLY A 472 5.16 -0.62 6.72
N LEU A 473 5.02 0.33 5.80
CA LEU A 473 5.53 1.71 6.00
C LEU A 473 4.78 2.39 7.14
N THR A 474 3.48 2.17 7.21
CA THR A 474 2.63 2.48 8.36
C THR A 474 2.06 1.17 8.92
N MET A 475 1.77 1.13 10.19
CA MET A 475 1.16 -0.03 10.83
C MET A 475 -0.16 0.36 11.49
N PRO A 476 -1.24 -0.46 11.36
CA PRO A 476 -2.50 -0.17 12.03
C PRO A 476 -2.31 -0.11 13.55
N ILE A 477 -3.09 0.72 14.22
CA ILE A 477 -2.98 0.93 15.67
C ILE A 477 -3.16 -0.36 16.49
N SER A 478 -3.88 -1.34 15.95
CA SER A 478 -4.04 -2.67 16.57
C SER A 478 -2.75 -3.49 16.64
N PHE A 479 -1.70 -3.07 15.92
CA PHE A 479 -0.45 -3.82 15.88
C PHE A 479 0.31 -3.78 17.21
N ASP A 480 0.33 -2.61 17.84
CA ASP A 480 1.05 -2.38 19.10
C ASP A 480 0.10 -2.03 20.29
N HIS A 481 -1.20 -1.86 20.02
CA HIS A 481 -2.18 -1.49 21.05
C HIS A 481 -3.41 -2.40 21.04
N GLN A 482 -3.93 -2.71 22.22
CA GLN A 482 -5.23 -3.36 22.34
C GLN A 482 -6.33 -2.33 22.10
N VAL A 483 -7.01 -2.45 20.96
CA VAL A 483 -8.05 -1.51 20.54
C VAL A 483 -9.34 -2.26 20.16
N SER A 484 -10.46 -1.54 20.25
CA SER A 484 -11.74 -2.08 19.75
C SER A 484 -11.64 -2.41 18.26
N LYS A 485 -12.21 -3.53 17.83
CA LYS A 485 -12.21 -4.01 16.45
C LYS A 485 -12.67 -2.94 15.44
N ILE A 486 -13.54 -2.01 15.87
CA ILE A 486 -14.04 -0.95 15.00
C ILE A 486 -12.96 0.06 14.58
N TYR A 487 -11.91 0.26 15.40
CA TYR A 487 -10.82 1.19 15.10
C TYR A 487 -9.57 0.50 14.57
N SER A 488 -9.49 -0.82 14.70
CA SER A 488 -8.26 -1.60 14.50
C SER A 488 -7.59 -1.41 13.13
N LEU A 489 -8.37 -1.16 12.08
CA LEU A 489 -7.91 -0.98 10.71
C LEU A 489 -8.25 0.40 10.10
N ARG A 490 -8.72 1.36 10.89
CA ARG A 490 -9.11 2.71 10.42
C ARG A 490 -8.02 3.75 10.62
N GLU A 491 -7.10 3.46 11.51
CA GLU A 491 -6.04 4.35 11.95
C GLU A 491 -4.72 3.61 11.95
N SER A 492 -3.63 4.32 11.70
CA SER A 492 -2.28 3.75 11.66
C SER A 492 -1.24 4.69 12.23
N TYR A 493 -0.07 4.14 12.53
CA TYR A 493 1.11 4.90 12.91
C TYR A 493 2.17 4.87 11.81
N LEU A 494 2.77 6.02 11.53
CA LEU A 494 4.09 6.10 10.94
C LEU A 494 5.12 6.17 12.07
N ALA A 495 5.98 5.16 12.16
CA ALA A 495 7.12 5.12 13.09
C ALA A 495 6.75 5.25 14.58
N ASP A 496 5.59 4.77 15.02
CA ASP A 496 5.05 4.97 16.39
C ASP A 496 5.09 6.45 16.84
N THR A 497 5.02 7.37 15.90
CA THR A 497 5.21 8.80 16.13
C THR A 497 4.03 9.62 15.62
N ILE A 498 3.61 9.40 14.40
CA ILE A 498 2.51 10.11 13.76
C ILE A 498 1.31 9.18 13.70
N LEU A 499 0.28 9.47 14.48
CA LEU A 499 -1.03 8.83 14.38
C LEU A 499 -1.74 9.41 13.16
N PHE A 500 -1.97 8.57 12.15
CA PHE A 500 -2.63 8.92 10.92
C PHE A 500 -4.06 8.40 10.93
N THR A 501 -5.02 9.28 10.67
CA THR A 501 -6.44 9.02 10.90
C THR A 501 -7.28 9.45 9.69
N PRO A 502 -7.07 8.86 8.50
CA PRO A 502 -7.70 9.31 7.26
C PRO A 502 -9.15 8.86 7.10
N TYR A 503 -9.60 7.84 7.84
CA TYR A 503 -10.92 7.23 7.70
C TYR A 503 -12.03 8.27 7.85
N THR A 504 -12.94 8.35 6.85
CA THR A 504 -13.95 9.42 6.78
C THR A 504 -15.21 9.12 7.57
N ASP A 505 -15.47 7.84 7.85
CA ASP A 505 -16.73 7.31 8.45
C ASP A 505 -17.97 7.70 7.63
N THR A 506 -17.78 7.86 6.33
CA THR A 506 -18.86 8.21 5.41
C THR A 506 -19.61 6.95 5.02
N LYS A 507 -20.79 6.77 5.59
CA LYS A 507 -21.66 5.63 5.30
C LYS A 507 -22.67 5.97 4.24
N GLU A 508 -22.52 5.42 3.05
CA GLU A 508 -23.59 5.34 2.07
C GLU A 508 -24.75 4.56 2.68
N THR A 509 -25.91 5.14 2.66
CA THR A 509 -27.13 4.47 3.11
C THR A 509 -28.06 4.33 1.92
N PRO A 510 -28.37 3.10 1.46
CA PRO A 510 -29.37 2.93 0.39
C PRO A 510 -30.71 3.49 0.84
N LEU A 511 -31.54 3.92 -0.11
CA LEU A 511 -32.88 4.36 0.22
C LEU A 511 -33.64 3.26 0.95
N LEU A 512 -33.97 3.52 2.22
CA LEU A 512 -34.59 2.51 3.08
C LEU A 512 -36.04 2.26 2.66
N PRO A 513 -36.55 1.02 2.72
CA PRO A 513 -37.96 0.71 2.42
C PRO A 513 -38.95 1.61 3.18
N SER A 514 -38.59 2.01 4.40
CA SER A 514 -39.41 2.90 5.24
C SER A 514 -39.46 4.37 4.77
N MET A 515 -38.61 4.76 3.81
CA MET A 515 -38.59 6.10 3.24
C MET A 515 -39.58 6.22 2.07
N TYR A 516 -39.83 5.14 1.35
CA TYR A 516 -40.79 5.16 0.24
C TYR A 516 -42.22 5.34 0.75
N GLN A 517 -42.96 6.23 0.09
CA GLN A 517 -44.36 6.49 0.38
C GLN A 517 -45.24 5.79 -0.68
N GLY A 518 -45.16 4.48 -0.74
CA GLY A 518 -45.76 3.63 -1.76
C GLY A 518 -44.73 2.74 -2.46
N LYS A 519 -45.02 2.40 -3.70
CA LYS A 519 -44.14 1.62 -4.56
C LYS A 519 -43.43 2.49 -5.58
N VAL A 520 -42.36 1.96 -6.18
CA VAL A 520 -41.68 2.56 -7.32
C VAL A 520 -42.39 2.10 -8.59
N HIS A 521 -42.92 3.01 -9.38
CA HIS A 521 -43.42 2.72 -10.72
C HIS A 521 -42.26 2.72 -11.69
N ALA A 522 -42.02 1.63 -12.41
CA ALA A 522 -40.93 1.47 -13.36
C ALA A 522 -41.51 1.16 -14.75
N THR A 523 -41.12 1.95 -15.75
CA THR A 523 -41.50 1.80 -17.16
C THR A 523 -40.21 1.59 -17.97
N TYR A 524 -40.11 0.50 -18.74
CA TYR A 524 -38.92 0.10 -19.49
C TYR A 524 -39.17 0.11 -21.00
N PHE A 525 -38.14 0.53 -21.76
CA PHE A 525 -38.13 0.63 -23.21
C PHE A 525 -36.93 -0.13 -23.80
N ASP A 526 -37.05 -0.68 -25.00
CA ASP A 526 -35.96 -1.38 -25.74
C ASP A 526 -35.12 -0.45 -26.62
N ASN A 527 -35.01 0.81 -26.22
CA ASN A 527 -34.22 1.86 -26.88
C ASN A 527 -33.62 2.81 -25.83
N ARG A 528 -32.72 3.70 -26.25
CA ARG A 528 -32.05 4.66 -25.34
C ARG A 528 -32.82 5.98 -25.14
N ASP A 529 -33.88 6.20 -25.88
CA ASP A 529 -34.50 7.51 -26.02
C ASP A 529 -35.81 7.66 -25.25
N LEU A 530 -36.21 6.68 -24.44
CA LEU A 530 -37.51 6.67 -23.73
C LEU A 530 -38.72 6.78 -24.66
N GLN A 531 -38.58 6.32 -25.90
CA GLN A 531 -39.59 6.44 -26.95
C GLN A 531 -40.21 5.09 -27.27
N ALA A 532 -41.33 5.15 -28.06
CA ALA A 532 -42.10 3.99 -28.43
C ALA A 532 -42.95 3.40 -27.28
N LYS A 533 -43.51 2.19 -27.54
CA LYS A 533 -44.34 1.50 -26.56
C LYS A 533 -43.48 0.82 -25.51
N PRO A 534 -43.78 0.96 -24.20
CA PRO A 534 -43.04 0.25 -23.15
C PRO A 534 -43.06 -1.26 -23.37
N ILE A 535 -41.92 -1.94 -23.09
CA ILE A 535 -41.84 -3.39 -23.11
C ILE A 535 -42.23 -4.00 -21.75
N LEU A 536 -42.11 -3.22 -20.67
CA LEU A 536 -42.56 -3.62 -19.33
C LEU A 536 -42.95 -2.40 -18.52
N GLU A 537 -44.10 -2.48 -17.84
CA GLU A 537 -44.49 -1.58 -16.75
C GLU A 537 -44.67 -2.43 -15.49
N THR A 538 -44.07 -2.01 -14.37
CA THR A 538 -44.10 -2.80 -13.13
C THR A 538 -44.07 -1.91 -11.89
N GLU A 539 -44.42 -2.49 -10.75
CA GLU A 539 -44.30 -1.84 -9.45
C GLU A 539 -43.25 -2.56 -8.61
N GLU A 540 -42.30 -1.85 -8.10
CA GLU A 540 -41.17 -2.33 -7.33
C GLU A 540 -41.19 -1.86 -5.87
N LYS A 541 -40.56 -2.60 -4.96
CA LYS A 541 -40.50 -2.23 -3.54
C LYS A 541 -39.41 -1.20 -3.21
N GLY A 542 -38.52 -0.96 -4.13
CA GLY A 542 -37.42 0.00 -4.05
C GLY A 542 -36.61 0.01 -5.36
N LEU A 543 -35.70 0.94 -5.49
CA LEU A 543 -34.83 1.10 -6.66
C LEU A 543 -33.39 0.80 -6.28
N GLY A 544 -32.71 0.06 -7.14
CA GLY A 544 -31.27 -0.22 -7.07
C GLY A 544 -30.94 -1.56 -7.70
N PHE A 545 -30.07 -1.54 -8.73
CA PHE A 545 -29.58 -2.73 -9.39
C PHE A 545 -28.15 -2.56 -9.91
N LYS A 546 -27.48 -3.68 -10.04
CA LYS A 546 -26.22 -3.86 -10.78
C LYS A 546 -26.33 -5.14 -11.54
N ILE A 547 -26.32 -5.09 -12.86
CA ILE A 547 -26.39 -6.25 -13.75
C ILE A 547 -25.27 -6.19 -14.77
N ASP A 548 -24.72 -7.35 -15.12
CA ASP A 548 -23.66 -7.51 -16.11
C ASP A 548 -24.09 -8.63 -17.10
N GLY A 549 -24.44 -8.24 -18.31
CA GLY A 549 -24.78 -9.16 -19.39
C GLY A 549 -26.03 -10.02 -19.19
N THR A 550 -26.79 -9.83 -18.10
CA THR A 550 -28.03 -10.56 -17.83
C THR A 550 -29.27 -9.69 -18.07
N LYS A 551 -30.41 -10.33 -18.35
CA LYS A 551 -31.68 -9.62 -18.53
C LYS A 551 -32.27 -9.16 -17.20
N LEU A 552 -32.61 -7.88 -17.11
CA LEU A 552 -33.36 -7.34 -15.97
C LEU A 552 -34.80 -7.82 -16.05
N HIS A 553 -35.39 -8.25 -14.93
CA HIS A 553 -36.72 -8.88 -14.87
C HIS A 553 -36.95 -10.04 -15.86
N GLY A 554 -35.87 -10.62 -16.40
CA GLY A 554 -35.95 -11.73 -17.37
C GLY A 554 -36.35 -11.32 -18.79
N VAL A 555 -36.80 -10.09 -19.02
CA VAL A 555 -37.30 -9.61 -20.32
C VAL A 555 -36.55 -8.38 -20.84
N ILE A 556 -36.07 -7.49 -19.96
CA ILE A 556 -35.35 -6.29 -20.38
C ILE A 556 -33.96 -6.70 -20.89
N PRO A 557 -33.55 -6.27 -22.10
CA PRO A 557 -32.22 -6.57 -22.64
C PRO A 557 -31.11 -6.00 -21.75
N PRO A 558 -29.92 -6.63 -21.67
CA PRO A 558 -28.83 -6.12 -20.84
C PRO A 558 -28.20 -4.81 -21.36
N TYR A 559 -28.41 -4.50 -22.63
CA TYR A 559 -27.85 -3.34 -23.34
C TYR A 559 -28.92 -2.64 -24.17
N ASN A 560 -28.69 -1.36 -24.48
CA ASN A 560 -29.54 -0.55 -25.35
C ASN A 560 -31.01 -0.47 -24.87
N PHE A 561 -31.21 -0.26 -23.57
CA PHE A 561 -32.53 -0.03 -23.01
C PHE A 561 -32.60 1.29 -22.24
N SER A 562 -33.80 1.76 -21.98
CA SER A 562 -34.04 2.90 -21.09
C SER A 562 -35.20 2.61 -20.14
N ALA A 563 -35.26 3.42 -19.07
CA ALA A 563 -36.29 3.28 -18.06
C ALA A 563 -36.69 4.62 -17.42
N VAL A 564 -37.91 4.68 -16.94
CA VAL A 564 -38.41 5.78 -16.09
C VAL A 564 -38.85 5.16 -14.77
N TYR A 565 -38.38 5.73 -13.66
CA TYR A 565 -38.76 5.35 -12.31
C TYR A 565 -39.42 6.54 -11.64
N GLU A 566 -40.62 6.34 -11.08
CA GLU A 566 -41.39 7.39 -10.36
C GLU A 566 -41.77 6.86 -8.98
N PHE A 567 -41.44 7.60 -7.94
CA PHE A 567 -41.73 7.26 -6.56
C PHE A 567 -41.74 8.47 -5.63
N ASP A 568 -42.41 8.34 -4.52
CA ASP A 568 -42.42 9.33 -3.45
C ASP A 568 -41.55 8.87 -2.30
N ILE A 569 -40.74 9.76 -1.70
CA ILE A 569 -39.96 9.50 -0.50
C ILE A 569 -40.20 10.55 0.58
N MET A 570 -40.02 10.14 1.84
CA MET A 570 -40.03 11.03 2.99
C MET A 570 -38.88 10.67 3.93
N PRO A 571 -37.71 11.39 3.86
CA PRO A 571 -36.61 11.18 4.76
C PRO A 571 -36.96 11.45 6.24
N LYS A 572 -36.43 10.71 7.18
CA LYS A 572 -36.64 10.96 8.62
C LYS A 572 -35.86 12.18 9.14
N SER A 573 -34.79 12.56 8.51
CA SER A 573 -33.92 13.71 8.82
C SER A 573 -33.28 14.25 7.54
N ASP A 574 -32.66 15.41 7.60
CA ASP A 574 -31.97 16.01 6.45
C ASP A 574 -30.93 15.08 5.87
N ILE A 575 -31.01 14.89 4.55
CA ILE A 575 -30.12 14.00 3.78
C ILE A 575 -29.57 14.71 2.56
N ILE A 576 -28.45 14.22 2.04
CA ILE A 576 -27.99 14.53 0.69
C ILE A 576 -28.23 13.26 -0.14
N LEU A 577 -29.07 13.40 -1.18
CA LEU A 577 -29.42 12.33 -2.11
C LEU A 577 -28.31 12.21 -3.15
N HIS A 578 -27.88 10.99 -3.40
CA HIS A 578 -26.93 10.61 -4.44
C HIS A 578 -27.51 9.54 -5.36
N LEU A 579 -26.98 9.47 -6.57
CA LEU A 579 -27.30 8.44 -7.54
C LEU A 579 -26.03 7.95 -8.22
N LEU A 580 -25.72 6.67 -8.07
CA LEU A 580 -24.72 5.99 -8.88
C LEU A 580 -25.39 5.50 -10.16
N SER A 581 -24.90 5.95 -11.30
CA SER A 581 -25.43 5.56 -12.63
C SER A 581 -24.33 5.14 -13.59
N ASP A 582 -24.59 4.10 -14.35
CA ASP A 582 -23.87 3.62 -15.52
C ASP A 582 -24.96 3.17 -16.54
N ASP A 583 -25.25 3.79 -17.62
CA ASP A 583 -24.86 5.04 -18.24
C ASP A 583 -25.71 6.26 -17.80
N GLY A 584 -26.36 6.91 -18.78
CA GLY A 584 -26.97 8.22 -18.64
C GLY A 584 -28.22 8.29 -17.78
N MET A 585 -28.38 9.42 -17.09
CA MET A 585 -29.51 9.67 -16.20
C MET A 585 -30.02 11.12 -16.24
N ARG A 586 -31.29 11.31 -15.86
CA ARG A 586 -31.90 12.57 -15.47
C ARG A 586 -32.67 12.36 -14.19
N VAL A 587 -32.53 13.28 -13.25
CA VAL A 587 -33.24 13.21 -11.96
C VAL A 587 -34.09 14.46 -11.78
N PHE A 588 -35.35 14.24 -11.50
CA PHE A 588 -36.33 15.29 -11.19
C PHE A 588 -36.78 15.14 -9.74
N VAL A 589 -36.87 16.28 -9.05
CA VAL A 589 -37.46 16.39 -7.71
C VAL A 589 -38.64 17.35 -7.79
N ASP A 590 -39.81 16.89 -7.39
CA ASP A 590 -41.05 17.65 -7.48
C ASP A 590 -41.24 18.28 -8.90
N ASN A 591 -41.00 17.47 -9.94
CA ASN A 591 -41.05 17.80 -11.37
C ASN A 591 -40.00 18.84 -11.84
N THR A 592 -39.05 19.22 -11.00
CA THR A 592 -37.94 20.08 -11.41
C THR A 592 -36.71 19.23 -11.73
N LEU A 593 -36.11 19.41 -12.92
CA LEU A 593 -34.85 18.76 -13.29
C LEU A 593 -33.75 19.32 -12.39
N VAL A 594 -33.15 18.44 -11.57
CA VAL A 594 -32.10 18.81 -10.61
C VAL A 594 -30.71 18.31 -11.04
N LYS A 595 -30.66 17.25 -11.85
CA LYS A 595 -29.41 16.70 -12.38
C LYS A 595 -29.63 16.01 -13.71
N GLU A 596 -28.71 16.18 -14.64
CA GLU A 596 -28.71 15.51 -15.94
C GLU A 596 -27.29 15.17 -16.37
N ASP A 597 -27.10 13.94 -16.82
CA ASP A 597 -26.02 13.48 -17.66
C ASP A 597 -26.59 12.42 -18.60
N TRP A 598 -26.88 12.80 -19.85
CA TRP A 598 -27.49 11.90 -20.85
C TRP A 598 -26.43 11.46 -21.86
N THR A 599 -25.30 10.92 -21.34
CA THR A 599 -24.17 10.43 -22.14
C THR A 599 -23.81 8.99 -21.75
N CYS A 600 -23.09 8.28 -22.63
CA CYS A 600 -22.50 6.99 -22.24
C CYS A 600 -21.24 7.22 -21.42
N HIS A 601 -21.20 6.64 -20.22
CA HIS A 601 -20.07 6.78 -19.30
C HIS A 601 -20.00 5.58 -18.34
N ALA A 602 -18.83 5.34 -17.77
CA ALA A 602 -18.68 4.37 -16.69
C ALA A 602 -19.44 4.81 -15.44
N ALA A 603 -19.71 3.87 -14.53
CA ALA A 603 -20.43 4.13 -13.29
C ALA A 603 -19.92 5.37 -12.55
N THR A 604 -20.75 6.38 -12.46
CA THR A 604 -20.44 7.70 -11.89
C THR A 604 -21.40 8.03 -10.75
N ASP A 605 -20.86 8.50 -9.64
CA ASP A 605 -21.64 8.99 -8.50
C ASP A 605 -21.99 10.48 -8.68
N TYR A 606 -23.26 10.78 -8.59
CA TYR A 606 -23.79 12.12 -8.70
C TYR A 606 -24.43 12.55 -7.39
N GLU A 607 -23.95 13.64 -6.78
CA GLU A 607 -24.72 14.38 -5.79
C GLU A 607 -25.94 15.01 -6.49
N ILE A 608 -27.11 14.65 -6.07
CA ILE A 608 -28.38 15.08 -6.68
C ILE A 608 -28.89 16.37 -6.02
N CYS A 609 -29.24 16.31 -4.74
CA CYS A 609 -29.71 17.45 -3.99
C CYS A 609 -29.83 17.19 -2.48
N GLU A 610 -29.98 18.26 -1.71
CA GLU A 610 -30.34 18.18 -0.29
C GLU A 610 -31.85 18.04 -0.13
N LEU A 611 -32.30 17.06 0.66
CA LEU A 611 -33.70 16.83 1.02
C LEU A 611 -33.90 17.00 2.53
N LYS A 612 -34.91 17.80 2.90
CA LYS A 612 -35.25 18.03 4.31
C LYS A 612 -35.98 16.84 4.93
N GLY A 613 -35.66 16.55 6.17
CA GLY A 613 -36.36 15.52 6.91
C GLY A 613 -37.81 15.80 7.17
N LYS A 614 -38.65 14.75 7.20
CA LYS A 614 -40.10 14.80 7.42
C LYS A 614 -40.89 15.58 6.35
N GLN A 615 -40.25 15.83 5.21
CA GLN A 615 -40.92 16.42 4.03
C GLN A 615 -41.06 15.33 2.97
N LYS A 616 -42.18 15.31 2.26
CA LYS A 616 -42.45 14.41 1.16
C LYS A 616 -41.91 15.02 -0.13
N TYR A 617 -41.27 14.20 -0.96
CA TYR A 617 -40.73 14.58 -2.27
C TYR A 617 -41.18 13.56 -3.31
N HIS A 618 -41.54 14.03 -4.48
CA HIS A 618 -41.75 13.20 -5.66
C HIS A 618 -40.46 13.12 -6.46
N ILE A 619 -39.93 11.90 -6.65
CA ILE A 619 -38.70 11.64 -7.38
C ILE A 619 -39.05 10.94 -8.69
N ARG A 620 -38.54 11.47 -9.81
CA ARG A 620 -38.53 10.80 -11.10
C ARG A 620 -37.11 10.68 -11.60
N ILE A 621 -36.70 9.44 -11.97
CA ILE A 621 -35.39 9.13 -12.54
C ILE A 621 -35.62 8.58 -13.94
N GLU A 622 -35.06 9.22 -14.95
CA GLU A 622 -34.90 8.70 -16.29
C GLU A 622 -33.48 8.12 -16.42
N TYR A 623 -33.40 6.97 -17.03
CA TYR A 623 -32.15 6.21 -17.14
C TYR A 623 -32.04 5.56 -18.52
N PHE A 624 -30.84 5.48 -19.08
CA PHE A 624 -30.57 4.57 -20.20
C PHE A 624 -29.26 3.80 -19.98
N GLN A 625 -29.21 2.59 -20.54
CA GLN A 625 -28.06 1.71 -20.63
C GLN A 625 -27.60 1.59 -22.07
N GLY A 626 -26.32 1.83 -22.32
CA GLY A 626 -25.66 1.61 -23.62
C GLY A 626 -25.06 0.20 -23.72
N GLU A 627 -23.83 0.07 -23.29
CA GLU A 627 -23.03 -1.15 -23.30
C GLU A 627 -22.35 -1.34 -21.95
N GLY A 628 -21.90 -2.57 -21.62
CA GLY A 628 -21.24 -2.86 -20.36
C GLY A 628 -22.19 -3.20 -19.21
N ALA A 629 -21.77 -2.94 -17.98
CA ALA A 629 -22.59 -3.23 -16.81
C ALA A 629 -23.65 -2.13 -16.60
N ALA A 630 -24.91 -2.50 -16.39
CA ALA A 630 -25.95 -1.56 -16.04
C ALA A 630 -26.01 -1.36 -14.52
N ILE A 631 -25.83 -0.12 -14.07
CA ILE A 631 -25.86 0.23 -12.64
C ILE A 631 -26.79 1.43 -12.44
N LEU A 632 -27.75 1.27 -11.54
CA LEU A 632 -28.55 2.38 -11.03
C LEU A 632 -28.78 2.17 -9.54
N HIS A 633 -28.17 3.00 -8.71
CA HIS A 633 -28.23 2.83 -7.26
C HIS A 633 -28.40 4.17 -6.56
N PRO A 634 -29.65 4.54 -6.13
CA PRO A 634 -29.88 5.71 -5.30
C PRO A 634 -29.50 5.42 -3.85
N PHE A 635 -28.75 6.32 -3.25
CA PHE A 635 -28.33 6.28 -1.86
C PHE A 635 -28.27 7.68 -1.25
N PHE A 636 -27.98 7.79 0.04
CA PHE A 636 -27.92 9.08 0.71
C PHE A 636 -26.92 9.10 1.86
N PHE A 637 -26.52 10.34 2.22
CA PHE A 637 -25.78 10.62 3.45
C PHE A 637 -26.65 11.44 4.40
N TYR A 638 -26.59 11.14 5.70
CA TYR A 638 -27.20 12.00 6.70
C TYR A 638 -26.40 13.31 6.83
N LYS A 639 -26.99 14.45 6.52
CA LYS A 639 -26.33 15.76 6.57
C LYS A 639 -25.65 16.06 7.91
N ARG A 640 -26.21 15.60 9.02
CA ARG A 640 -25.65 15.75 10.37
C ARG A 640 -24.31 15.04 10.59
N ASN A 641 -23.99 14.01 9.80
CA ASN A 641 -22.79 13.17 9.95
C ASN A 641 -21.63 13.64 9.05
N ILE A 642 -21.91 14.54 8.10
CA ILE A 642 -20.87 14.98 7.15
C ILE A 642 -19.79 15.76 7.88
N GLY A 643 -18.53 15.32 7.66
CA GLY A 643 -17.35 15.95 8.23
C GLY A 643 -17.14 15.72 9.74
N LYS A 644 -17.91 14.84 10.39
CA LYS A 644 -17.70 14.42 11.77
C LYS A 644 -17.38 12.94 11.81
N ARG A 645 -16.28 12.59 12.44
CA ARG A 645 -15.82 11.21 12.62
C ARG A 645 -15.33 10.96 14.03
N GLU A 646 -15.29 9.70 14.43
CA GLU A 646 -14.68 9.25 15.66
C GLU A 646 -13.23 8.86 15.40
N VAL A 647 -12.32 9.31 16.25
CA VAL A 647 -10.91 8.94 16.27
C VAL A 647 -10.56 8.42 17.66
N TYR A 648 -9.98 7.23 17.71
CA TYR A 648 -9.42 6.67 18.94
C TYR A 648 -7.95 7.06 19.07
N PHE A 649 -7.61 7.67 20.18
CA PHE A 649 -6.22 7.98 20.52
C PHE A 649 -5.70 6.90 21.47
N PRO A 650 -4.75 6.04 21.05
CA PRO A 650 -4.10 5.08 21.93
C PRO A 650 -3.37 5.76 23.10
N ASP A 651 -2.67 4.97 23.94
CA ASP A 651 -1.97 5.51 25.11
C ASP A 651 -0.94 6.59 24.73
N GLY A 652 -0.82 7.64 25.60
CA GLY A 652 0.07 8.78 25.38
C GLY A 652 -0.67 10.12 25.32
N LYS A 653 0.03 11.18 24.92
CA LYS A 653 -0.57 12.48 24.60
C LYS A 653 -0.31 12.81 23.14
N TYR A 654 -1.22 13.53 22.53
CA TYR A 654 -1.16 13.85 21.11
C TYR A 654 -1.40 15.33 20.88
N VAL A 655 -0.84 15.86 19.81
CA VAL A 655 -1.09 17.23 19.37
C VAL A 655 -1.53 17.24 17.91
N ASP A 656 -2.54 18.05 17.60
CA ASP A 656 -2.85 18.46 16.23
C ASP A 656 -1.77 19.45 15.76
N PRO A 657 -0.94 19.10 14.77
CA PRO A 657 0.18 19.95 14.35
C PRO A 657 -0.25 21.23 13.64
N TYR A 658 -1.53 21.37 13.27
CA TYR A 658 -2.07 22.58 12.66
C TYR A 658 -2.62 23.59 13.68
N SER A 659 -3.26 23.12 14.74
CA SER A 659 -3.90 23.98 15.74
C SER A 659 -3.13 24.08 17.05
N GLY A 660 -2.24 23.12 17.36
CA GLY A 660 -1.58 22.98 18.65
C GLY A 660 -2.52 22.47 19.75
N LYS A 661 -3.71 21.98 19.39
CA LYS A 661 -4.63 21.38 20.35
C LYS A 661 -4.10 20.02 20.80
N GLU A 662 -4.03 19.85 22.14
CA GLU A 662 -3.60 18.61 22.76
C GLU A 662 -4.78 17.67 23.05
N PHE A 663 -4.51 16.35 22.98
CA PHE A 663 -5.45 15.27 23.25
C PHE A 663 -4.79 14.26 24.19
N ASN A 664 -5.59 13.69 25.10
CA ASN A 664 -5.14 12.60 25.95
C ASN A 664 -5.49 11.26 25.32
N GLY A 665 -4.59 10.29 25.48
CA GLY A 665 -4.80 8.94 24.99
C GLY A 665 -5.82 8.11 25.77
N ASN A 666 -5.99 6.85 25.33
CA ASN A 666 -7.00 5.89 25.79
C ASN A 666 -8.43 6.43 25.69
N LYS A 667 -8.73 7.21 24.65
CA LYS A 667 -9.98 7.93 24.51
C LYS A 667 -10.41 8.14 23.07
N VAL A 668 -11.73 8.07 22.83
CA VAL A 668 -12.34 8.44 21.57
C VAL A 668 -12.71 9.91 21.58
N TYR A 669 -12.41 10.62 20.51
CA TYR A 669 -12.81 12.00 20.28
C TYR A 669 -13.60 12.14 18.99
N HIS A 670 -14.65 12.97 19.01
CA HIS A 670 -15.29 13.39 17.79
C HIS A 670 -14.52 14.57 17.19
N VAL A 671 -13.93 14.36 16.02
CA VAL A 671 -13.14 15.37 15.32
C VAL A 671 -13.79 15.74 14.01
N ARG A 672 -13.57 16.97 13.56
CA ARG A 672 -13.96 17.39 12.22
C ARG A 672 -12.86 16.99 11.25
N LEU A 673 -13.25 16.38 10.14
CA LEU A 673 -12.37 16.16 9.00
C LEU A 673 -12.29 17.47 8.20
N ASP A 674 -11.08 17.93 7.95
CA ASP A 674 -10.78 19.16 7.20
C ASP A 674 -9.92 18.74 5.99
N GLU A 675 -10.51 18.83 4.82
CA GLU A 675 -9.86 18.42 3.55
C GLU A 675 -8.61 19.24 3.21
N LYS A 676 -8.43 20.39 3.86
CA LYS A 676 -7.25 21.24 3.68
C LYS A 676 -6.06 20.81 4.54
N LYS A 677 -6.23 19.76 5.33
CA LYS A 677 -5.24 19.26 6.28
C LYS A 677 -5.04 17.77 6.11
N ILE A 678 -3.80 17.35 6.25
CA ILE A 678 -3.48 15.92 6.38
C ILE A 678 -4.00 15.46 7.74
N PRO A 679 -4.83 14.39 7.81
CA PRO A 679 -5.47 13.94 9.06
C PRO A 679 -4.49 13.19 9.97
N MET A 680 -3.64 13.92 10.67
CA MET A 680 -2.57 13.37 11.51
C MET A 680 -2.46 14.05 12.88
N TYR A 681 -1.96 13.32 13.84
CA TYR A 681 -1.63 13.78 15.19
C TYR A 681 -0.25 13.27 15.59
N ILE A 682 0.49 14.06 16.33
CA ILE A 682 1.84 13.70 16.75
C ILE A 682 1.85 13.36 18.22
N LYS A 683 2.41 12.18 18.55
CA LYS A 683 2.54 11.66 19.90
C LYS A 683 3.63 12.39 20.67
N ASP A 684 3.49 12.56 21.98
CA ASP A 684 4.52 13.08 22.88
C ASP A 684 5.71 12.11 23.04
N SER A 685 6.79 12.58 23.62
CA SER A 685 8.04 11.82 23.79
C SER A 685 8.64 11.31 22.46
N ARG A 686 8.48 12.04 21.34
CA ARG A 686 8.88 11.59 20.00
C ARG A 686 9.84 12.57 19.33
N ILE A 687 10.64 12.00 18.41
CA ILE A 687 11.55 12.75 17.53
C ILE A 687 11.25 12.32 16.09
N ILE A 688 11.04 13.31 15.23
CA ILE A 688 10.83 13.11 13.79
C ILE A 688 12.03 13.67 13.04
N PHE A 689 12.63 12.85 12.16
CA PHE A 689 13.61 13.33 11.20
C PHE A 689 12.89 13.90 9.97
N LEU A 690 13.09 15.18 9.68
CA LEU A 690 12.55 15.85 8.51
C LEU A 690 13.70 16.28 7.58
N ALA A 691 13.51 16.06 6.27
CA ALA A 691 14.39 16.55 5.23
C ALA A 691 13.92 17.90 4.69
N LYS A 692 14.80 18.60 3.97
CA LYS A 692 14.42 19.75 3.17
C LYS A 692 13.50 19.35 2.02
N ASN A 693 12.65 20.26 1.61
CA ASN A 693 11.92 20.13 0.36
C ASN A 693 12.90 19.99 -0.82
N THR A 694 12.63 19.00 -1.66
CA THR A 694 13.36 18.76 -2.91
C THR A 694 12.36 18.53 -4.03
N ARG A 695 12.79 18.67 -5.25
CA ARG A 695 11.96 18.40 -6.44
C ARG A 695 11.87 16.91 -6.73
N HIS A 696 12.93 16.17 -6.42
CA HIS A 696 13.00 14.72 -6.56
C HIS A 696 13.44 14.08 -5.25
N ALA A 697 12.95 12.89 -4.96
CA ALA A 697 13.27 12.17 -3.72
C ALA A 697 14.78 11.83 -3.63
N LEU A 698 15.42 11.53 -4.76
CA LEU A 698 16.87 11.26 -4.81
C LEU A 698 17.74 12.48 -4.50
N ASP A 699 17.23 13.71 -4.66
CA ASP A 699 17.92 14.94 -4.29
C ASP A 699 17.95 15.16 -2.77
N SER A 700 17.11 14.45 -2.04
CA SER A 700 17.09 14.46 -0.58
C SER A 700 18.28 13.66 -0.04
N ASP A 701 19.43 14.31 0.09
CA ASP A 701 20.70 13.69 0.46
C ASP A 701 20.94 13.56 1.98
N PHE A 702 19.97 13.98 2.80
CA PHE A 702 20.01 13.99 4.27
C PHE A 702 21.24 14.68 4.88
N LYS A 703 21.90 15.57 4.13
CA LYS A 703 23.02 16.41 4.64
C LYS A 703 22.54 17.55 5.51
N HIS A 704 21.28 17.92 5.41
CA HIS A 704 20.64 18.86 6.29
C HIS A 704 19.30 18.30 6.78
N LEU A 705 19.22 17.95 8.07
CA LEU A 705 18.03 17.42 8.72
C LEU A 705 17.51 18.37 9.78
N LEU A 706 16.19 18.36 9.97
CA LEU A 706 15.54 18.92 11.12
C LEU A 706 15.11 17.75 12.03
N LEU A 707 15.55 17.75 13.29
CA LEU A 707 15.05 16.89 14.33
C LEU A 707 13.94 17.64 15.07
N ASP A 708 12.72 17.21 14.83
CA ASP A 708 11.53 17.80 15.43
C ASP A 708 11.16 17.05 16.71
N VAL A 709 11.34 17.69 17.87
CA VAL A 709 11.20 17.07 19.20
C VAL A 709 9.86 17.46 19.80
N TYR A 710 9.08 16.47 20.12
CA TYR A 710 7.83 16.55 20.86
C TYR A 710 8.07 16.03 22.27
N PRO A 711 8.31 16.91 23.26
CA PRO A 711 8.73 16.48 24.59
C PRO A 711 7.64 15.69 25.30
N GLY A 712 8.05 14.82 26.23
CA GLY A 712 7.19 13.99 27.07
C GLY A 712 8.01 13.26 28.12
N LYS A 713 7.39 12.30 28.81
CA LYS A 713 8.02 11.60 29.94
C LYS A 713 8.40 10.15 29.62
N GLU A 714 8.03 9.65 28.45
CA GLU A 714 8.37 8.30 28.03
C GLU A 714 9.75 8.25 27.37
N THR A 715 10.35 7.08 27.35
CA THR A 715 11.54 6.81 26.53
C THR A 715 11.13 6.48 25.09
N PHE A 716 11.95 6.86 24.13
CA PHE A 716 11.73 6.57 22.72
C PHE A 716 13.06 6.32 22.01
N SER A 717 13.06 5.42 21.07
CA SER A 717 14.22 5.16 20.22
C SER A 717 13.80 5.12 18.76
N THR A 718 14.63 5.72 17.90
CA THR A 718 14.46 5.72 16.46
C THR A 718 15.83 5.65 15.79
N MET A 719 15.87 5.65 14.47
CA MET A 719 17.12 5.70 13.71
C MET A 719 16.96 6.46 12.41
N LEU A 720 18.07 6.93 11.88
CA LEU A 720 18.21 7.38 10.51
C LEU A 720 18.87 6.27 9.70
N TYR A 721 18.23 5.84 8.64
CA TYR A 721 18.74 4.89 7.65
C TYR A 721 19.16 5.63 6.38
N GLU A 722 20.31 5.26 5.82
CA GLU A 722 20.87 5.86 4.62
C GLU A 722 21.57 4.82 3.75
N ASP A 723 21.35 4.93 2.44
CA ASP A 723 22.11 4.26 1.39
C ASP A 723 22.14 5.13 0.12
N ASP A 724 22.50 4.56 -1.03
CA ASP A 724 22.55 5.33 -2.27
C ASP A 724 21.17 5.62 -2.90
N GLY A 725 20.11 4.99 -2.40
CA GLY A 725 18.73 5.19 -2.83
C GLY A 725 18.32 4.47 -4.12
N VAL A 726 19.23 3.78 -4.81
CA VAL A 726 18.98 3.28 -6.18
C VAL A 726 19.52 1.88 -6.46
N SER A 727 20.53 1.42 -5.72
CA SER A 727 21.17 0.12 -5.98
C SER A 727 20.83 -0.94 -4.94
N GLU A 728 21.11 -2.20 -5.27
CA GLU A 728 21.02 -3.35 -4.36
C GLU A 728 22.18 -3.41 -3.34
N GLY A 729 22.97 -2.33 -3.24
CA GLY A 729 24.09 -2.27 -2.29
C GLY A 729 23.67 -2.57 -0.84
N TYR A 730 22.44 -2.21 -0.45
CA TYR A 730 21.91 -2.48 0.89
C TYR A 730 21.84 -4.00 1.23
N LEU A 731 21.68 -4.86 0.23
CA LEU A 731 21.68 -6.32 0.43
C LEU A 731 23.02 -6.85 0.93
N VAL A 732 24.11 -6.10 0.72
CA VAL A 732 25.47 -6.41 1.15
C VAL A 732 26.01 -5.36 2.14
N ASN A 733 25.11 -4.81 2.95
CA ASN A 733 25.41 -3.85 4.02
C ASN A 733 26.07 -2.53 3.54
N GLN A 734 25.86 -2.12 2.26
CA GLN A 734 26.22 -0.77 1.80
C GLN A 734 25.13 0.21 2.23
N CYS A 735 25.05 0.43 3.53
CA CYS A 735 24.12 1.35 4.17
C CYS A 735 24.76 1.93 5.44
N ARG A 736 24.11 2.94 5.99
CA ARG A 736 24.52 3.57 7.23
C ARG A 736 23.30 3.77 8.14
N ILE A 737 23.48 3.48 9.42
CA ILE A 737 22.46 3.61 10.46
C ILE A 737 23.01 4.53 11.56
N THR A 738 22.21 5.51 11.94
CA THR A 738 22.47 6.39 13.09
C THR A 738 21.31 6.26 14.06
N HIS A 739 21.53 5.64 15.22
CA HIS A 739 20.50 5.54 16.25
C HIS A 739 20.32 6.87 16.98
N CYS A 740 19.08 7.15 17.38
CA CYS A 740 18.68 8.31 18.15
C CYS A 740 17.73 7.87 19.25
N SER A 741 18.05 8.18 20.49
CA SER A 741 17.19 7.92 21.64
C SER A 741 16.76 9.19 22.35
N TYR A 742 15.58 9.14 22.96
CA TYR A 742 15.02 10.17 23.83
C TYR A 742 14.67 9.57 25.18
N SER A 743 14.99 10.29 26.26
CA SER A 743 14.58 9.96 27.61
C SER A 743 14.27 11.23 28.40
N PHE A 744 13.49 11.07 29.48
CA PHE A 744 13.18 12.17 30.40
C PHE A 744 13.38 11.70 31.86
N GLU A 745 14.31 12.31 32.55
CA GLU A 745 14.63 12.00 33.95
C GLU A 745 15.00 13.28 34.72
N GLU A 746 14.61 13.37 35.98
CA GLU A 746 14.97 14.48 36.89
C GLU A 746 14.71 15.88 36.30
N GLY A 747 13.62 16.06 35.54
CA GLY A 747 13.27 17.35 34.92
C GLY A 747 14.06 17.71 33.67
N LYS A 748 14.81 16.75 33.12
CA LYS A 748 15.66 16.94 31.92
C LYS A 748 15.25 15.99 30.83
N ALA A 749 15.06 16.49 29.60
CA ALA A 749 15.00 15.64 28.42
C ALA A 749 16.42 15.42 27.89
N ARG A 750 16.73 14.21 27.48
CA ARG A 750 18.01 13.83 26.91
C ARG A 750 17.80 13.21 25.56
N ILE A 751 18.52 13.69 24.58
CA ILE A 751 18.57 13.13 23.21
C ILE A 751 19.99 12.64 23.00
N TYR A 752 20.12 11.37 22.68
CA TYR A 752 21.42 10.77 22.37
C TYR A 752 21.46 10.32 20.93
N LEU A 753 22.42 10.85 20.18
CA LEU A 753 22.72 10.45 18.80
C LEU A 753 24.00 9.61 18.81
N ASP A 754 23.88 8.34 18.48
CA ASP A 754 25.05 7.44 18.38
C ASP A 754 25.96 7.84 17.21
N LYS A 755 27.21 7.43 17.28
CA LYS A 755 28.05 7.39 16.09
C LYS A 755 27.39 6.51 15.04
N SER A 756 27.42 6.95 13.79
CA SER A 756 26.84 6.18 12.69
C SER A 756 27.58 4.87 12.44
N GLN A 757 26.85 3.81 12.18
CA GLN A 757 27.37 2.49 11.86
C GLN A 757 27.24 2.23 10.36
N GLY A 758 28.27 1.64 9.75
CA GLY A 758 28.30 1.35 8.32
C GLY A 758 28.67 2.54 7.44
N THR A 759 28.76 2.26 6.16
CA THR A 759 29.07 3.24 5.11
C THR A 759 28.57 2.71 3.77
N PHE A 760 28.38 3.60 2.80
CA PHE A 760 27.97 3.24 1.45
C PHE A 760 28.63 4.13 0.40
N ARG A 761 28.57 3.71 -0.86
CA ARG A 761 29.12 4.49 -1.99
C ARG A 761 28.05 5.40 -2.56
N GLY A 762 28.47 6.55 -3.12
CA GLY A 762 27.58 7.46 -3.82
C GLY A 762 27.56 8.88 -3.24
N LYS A 763 26.92 9.81 -3.97
CA LYS A 763 26.88 11.25 -3.65
C LYS A 763 26.15 11.58 -2.34
N ARG A 764 25.25 10.69 -1.90
CA ARG A 764 24.45 10.86 -0.68
C ARG A 764 25.27 10.59 0.59
N CYS A 765 26.37 9.82 0.51
CA CYS A 765 27.22 9.50 1.65
C CYS A 765 28.02 10.73 2.11
N CYS A 766 27.65 11.30 3.25
CA CYS A 766 28.34 12.45 3.84
C CYS A 766 29.15 12.05 5.08
N LYS A 767 30.23 12.78 5.37
CA LYS A 767 31.00 12.66 6.62
C LYS A 767 30.46 13.59 7.70
N LYS A 768 29.90 14.72 7.30
CA LYS A 768 29.30 15.74 8.18
C LYS A 768 27.94 16.15 7.64
N ARG A 769 27.01 16.42 8.56
CA ARG A 769 25.69 16.95 8.22
C ARG A 769 25.30 18.08 9.16
N LYS A 770 24.47 19.00 8.67
CA LYS A 770 23.84 19.99 9.52
C LYS A 770 22.58 19.39 10.14
N ILE A 771 22.49 19.41 11.46
CA ILE A 771 21.27 19.09 12.20
C ILE A 771 20.73 20.39 12.79
N THR A 772 19.47 20.68 12.52
CA THR A 772 18.69 21.68 13.23
C THR A 772 17.77 20.95 14.21
N LEU A 773 17.92 21.20 15.50
CA LEU A 773 17.04 20.70 16.53
C LEU A 773 15.92 21.71 16.72
N ARG A 774 14.67 21.30 16.65
CA ARG A 774 13.48 22.10 16.98
C ARG A 774 12.76 21.42 18.16
N ILE A 775 12.59 22.16 19.25
CA ILE A 775 11.95 21.69 20.48
C ILE A 775 10.58 22.37 20.56
N ASN A 776 9.52 21.61 20.52
CA ASN A 776 8.15 22.10 20.57
C ASN A 776 7.74 22.34 22.03
N HIS A 777 7.14 23.51 22.34
CA HIS A 777 6.64 23.84 23.67
C HIS A 777 5.21 23.30 23.81
N LEU A 778 5.07 22.06 24.26
CA LEU A 778 3.83 21.31 24.33
C LEU A 778 3.81 20.41 25.56
N PHE A 779 2.64 19.90 25.91
CA PHE A 779 2.43 18.86 26.93
C PHE A 779 2.90 19.25 28.35
N GLY A 780 2.97 20.57 28.65
CA GLY A 780 3.49 21.10 29.92
C GLY A 780 4.99 21.37 29.93
N PHE A 781 5.65 21.28 28.77
CA PHE A 781 7.06 21.67 28.57
C PHE A 781 7.12 23.05 27.89
N ASP A 782 6.78 24.10 28.62
CA ASP A 782 6.45 25.40 28.03
C ASP A 782 7.63 26.30 27.72
N ASN A 783 8.77 26.11 28.41
CA ASN A 783 9.97 26.91 28.21
C ASN A 783 11.24 26.07 28.30
N VAL A 784 12.12 26.28 27.34
CA VAL A 784 13.48 25.73 27.37
C VAL A 784 14.39 26.70 28.09
N LYS A 785 14.89 26.31 29.25
CA LYS A 785 15.80 27.09 30.07
C LYS A 785 17.24 27.05 29.56
N GLU A 786 17.68 25.86 29.21
CA GLU A 786 19.06 25.62 28.80
C GLU A 786 19.17 24.37 27.91
N VAL A 787 20.12 24.35 27.00
CA VAL A 787 20.52 23.16 26.25
C VAL A 787 22.04 22.99 26.35
N LEU A 788 22.44 21.75 26.65
CA LEU A 788 23.86 21.33 26.66
C LEU A 788 24.08 20.33 25.54
N ILE A 789 25.19 20.43 24.83
CA ILE A 789 25.66 19.43 23.86
C ILE A 789 27.02 18.93 24.33
N ASN A 790 27.12 17.64 24.62
CA ASN A 790 28.34 17.02 25.19
C ASN A 790 28.85 17.75 26.45
N GLY A 791 27.91 18.25 27.27
CA GLY A 791 28.20 19.00 28.51
C GLY A 791 28.46 20.51 28.28
N GLU A 792 28.57 20.98 27.06
CA GLU A 792 28.79 22.41 26.76
C GLU A 792 27.46 23.13 26.51
N ARG A 793 27.30 24.30 27.16
CA ARG A 793 26.12 25.14 26.96
C ARG A 793 26.06 25.74 25.56
N VAL A 794 24.91 25.59 24.88
CA VAL A 794 24.72 26.15 23.54
C VAL A 794 23.63 27.23 23.51
N LYS A 795 23.77 28.19 22.62
CA LYS A 795 22.79 29.25 22.44
C LYS A 795 21.53 28.70 21.73
N VAL A 796 20.38 28.94 22.32
CA VAL A 796 19.07 28.54 21.80
C VAL A 796 18.36 29.79 21.28
N LYS A 797 17.66 29.65 20.15
CA LYS A 797 16.76 30.68 19.61
C LYS A 797 15.33 30.31 19.97
N HIS A 798 14.58 31.30 20.48
CA HIS A 798 13.16 31.11 20.82
C HIS A 798 12.28 31.73 19.72
N HIS A 799 11.26 30.97 19.29
CA HIS A 799 10.34 31.37 18.22
C HIS A 799 8.92 31.46 18.75
N ARG A 800 8.21 32.49 18.32
CA ARG A 800 6.79 32.64 18.60
C ARG A 800 5.97 31.74 17.67
N ARG A 801 4.75 31.40 18.08
CA ARG A 801 3.79 30.70 17.23
C ARG A 801 3.63 31.44 15.89
N ASN A 802 3.69 30.70 14.77
CA ASN A 802 3.47 31.21 13.43
C ASN A 802 2.44 30.34 12.71
N GLN A 803 1.21 30.82 12.64
CA GLN A 803 0.07 30.11 12.04
C GLN A 803 0.10 30.06 10.50
N SER A 804 1.03 30.79 9.87
CA SER A 804 1.15 30.78 8.40
C SER A 804 2.01 29.64 7.86
N LEU A 805 2.72 28.91 8.74
CA LEU A 805 3.54 27.79 8.33
C LEU A 805 2.73 26.49 8.26
N PRO A 806 3.01 25.63 7.27
CA PRO A 806 2.39 24.32 7.20
C PRO A 806 2.87 23.40 8.33
N ALA A 807 2.08 22.40 8.66
CA ALA A 807 2.48 21.35 9.61
C ALA A 807 3.72 20.61 9.11
N LEU A 808 4.57 20.17 10.05
CA LEU A 808 5.85 19.51 9.74
C LEU A 808 6.74 20.32 8.77
N SER A 809 6.66 21.66 8.80
CA SER A 809 7.50 22.50 7.95
C SER A 809 8.98 22.33 8.30
N PHE A 810 9.86 22.44 7.31
CA PHE A 810 11.31 22.51 7.51
C PHE A 810 11.73 23.93 7.95
N SER A 811 11.19 24.39 9.08
CA SER A 811 11.45 25.70 9.66
C SER A 811 11.89 25.57 11.12
N GLU A 812 12.68 26.52 11.61
CA GLU A 812 13.07 26.59 13.03
C GLU A 812 11.85 26.91 13.92
N SER A 813 10.83 27.60 13.40
CA SER A 813 9.56 27.86 14.11
C SER A 813 8.43 26.93 13.64
N ASN A 814 7.64 26.46 14.60
CA ASN A 814 6.45 25.67 14.31
C ASN A 814 5.22 26.58 14.14
N CYS A 815 4.26 26.17 13.31
CA CYS A 815 3.02 26.94 13.12
C CYS A 815 2.05 26.83 14.30
N ALA A 816 2.03 25.68 15.01
CA ALA A 816 1.02 25.35 16.01
C ALA A 816 1.35 25.77 17.43
N CYS A 817 2.62 25.89 17.79
CA CYS A 817 3.07 26.20 19.13
C CYS A 817 4.34 27.10 19.13
N LYS A 818 4.75 27.57 20.29
CA LYS A 818 6.10 28.15 20.47
C LYS A 818 7.13 27.07 20.27
N THR A 819 8.30 27.42 19.82
CA THR A 819 9.44 26.49 19.64
C THR A 819 10.74 27.11 20.12
N SER A 820 11.68 26.25 20.44
CA SER A 820 13.08 26.61 20.62
C SER A 820 13.94 25.85 19.63
N SER A 821 14.95 26.49 19.04
CA SER A 821 15.82 25.84 18.06
C SER A 821 17.30 26.13 18.28
N LEU A 822 18.10 25.20 17.81
CA LEU A 822 19.56 25.34 17.66
C LEU A 822 20.03 24.51 16.47
N SER A 823 21.23 24.79 15.99
CA SER A 823 21.86 24.01 14.92
C SER A 823 23.24 23.53 15.33
N LEU A 824 23.57 22.32 14.93
CA LEU A 824 24.88 21.71 15.10
C LEU A 824 25.37 21.08 13.80
N ILE A 825 26.68 20.89 13.69
CA ILE A 825 27.31 20.10 12.62
C ILE A 825 27.66 18.75 13.23
N GLN A 826 26.88 17.73 12.87
CA GLN A 826 27.18 16.37 13.26
C GLN A 826 28.30 15.79 12.39
N ASP A 827 29.36 15.34 13.02
CA ASP A 827 30.31 14.40 12.43
C ASP A 827 29.74 12.99 12.64
N VAL A 828 29.51 12.25 11.57
CA VAL A 828 28.85 10.95 11.63
C VAL A 828 29.66 9.88 12.40
N THR A 829 30.94 10.15 12.67
CA THR A 829 31.82 9.26 13.45
C THR A 829 31.79 9.53 14.94
N GLN A 830 31.06 10.54 15.40
CA GLN A 830 30.98 10.97 16.79
C GLN A 830 29.58 10.80 17.36
N GLU A 831 29.54 10.67 18.68
CA GLU A 831 28.32 10.63 19.47
C GLU A 831 27.96 12.06 19.95
N TYR A 832 26.66 12.30 20.13
CA TYR A 832 26.16 13.58 20.62
C TYR A 832 25.15 13.35 21.74
N ASP A 833 25.46 13.88 22.91
CA ASP A 833 24.60 13.90 24.08
C ASP A 833 23.98 15.29 24.21
N ILE A 834 22.68 15.42 23.98
CA ILE A 834 21.95 16.68 24.00
C ILE A 834 21.02 16.65 25.22
N VAL A 835 21.27 17.51 26.18
CA VAL A 835 20.46 17.64 27.38
C VAL A 835 19.65 18.94 27.33
N ILE A 836 18.33 18.84 27.49
CA ILE A 836 17.39 19.96 27.47
C ILE A 836 16.80 20.12 28.86
N LEU A 837 17.01 21.29 29.45
CA LEU A 837 16.39 21.66 30.74
C LEU A 837 15.19 22.55 30.46
N PHE A 838 14.07 22.22 31.10
CA PHE A 838 12.85 23.03 31.08
C PHE A 838 12.71 23.80 32.40
N ASP A 839 11.93 24.92 32.38
CA ASP A 839 11.62 25.68 33.59
C ASP A 839 10.78 24.88 34.57
#